data_13e99770762032cfdc245c3da1484cba
#
_entry.id   13e99770762032cfdc245c3da1484cba
#
_cell.length_a   1.000
_cell.length_b   1.000
_cell.length_c   1.000
_cell.angle_alpha   90.00
_cell.angle_beta   90.00
_cell.angle_gamma   90.00
#
_symmetry.space_group_name_H-M   'P 1'
#
loop_
_entity.id
_entity.type
_entity.pdbx_description
1 polymer ?
#
loop_
_entity_poly.entity_id
_entity_poly.type
_entity_poly.pdbx_seq_one_letter_code
_entity_poly.pdbx_strand_id
1 'polypeptide(L)'
;MTETYDASNITVLEGLTPVRERPAMYIGSTDTRGLHHLVYEVVDNSIDEALAGYCSLITVVINKDGSVAVTDNGRGIPVDTMEKNHKSALEVVLTVLHAGGKFDKASYQVSGGLHGVGVSVVNALSNWLSARVYRDGNVYEMRFSQGKPTSQLSRRTETLSELLERYNLWYGEPAPFARTIPPASVQLCSQQDFGVPAPDPASIENEQRSQFLARFGVKMTGTRIHFVPDATIFETTTFDYDILAHRLRELAFLNAGVRIKIFDDRSGDSADYCYAGGLVEFVRYLNENAESLHPLPIDISRKDVENKLELEAAMQYTTAYDEKLFAYVNSVNTREGGTHLEGFRSAITRAINAVAKRNGLIKENSPLTLRGEDVREGLTSVISVKMANPQFEGQTKMRLGNSSVKGIVDSLVYAALSEYFDETPKVLQIIVEKALSAAKAREAARNARDLARRKSSLESSGLPGKLADCSERDPAKSEIYIVEGDSAGGSAKQGRDRKFQAILPLRGKILNVEKAGEHQILKNAEIQTLISAIGTGIGEKFDAERARYHHIVIMTDADVDGAHIRTLLLTFFYRYMLKLIEAGYVYIAQPPLFRISKGKEEKYVYKEAEMQVVSASMGEKGVSVQRYKGLGEMNAQQLWDTTMDPEVRVFRQVTVEDAMEANEIFRILMGKDVEMRKNFIVRHAKEVTNLDI
;
A
#
# COMPACT_ATOMS: atom_id res chain seq x y z
N MET A 1 -2.12 -6.65 49.01
CA MET A 1 -2.71 -5.30 49.03
C MET A 1 -3.46 -5.17 47.74
N THR A 2 -4.80 -5.12 47.79
CA THR A 2 -5.63 -4.87 46.61
C THR A 2 -5.43 -3.39 46.26
N GLU A 3 -4.79 -3.10 45.14
CA GLU A 3 -4.75 -1.75 44.59
C GLU A 3 -6.19 -1.31 44.32
N THR A 4 -6.66 -0.31 45.05
CA THR A 4 -7.95 0.31 44.83
C THR A 4 -7.86 1.16 43.57
N TYR A 5 -8.63 0.81 42.54
CA TYR A 5 -8.78 1.62 41.34
C TYR A 5 -9.65 2.84 41.66
N ASP A 6 -9.07 4.01 41.74
CA ASP A 6 -9.75 5.27 42.06
C ASP A 6 -9.34 6.43 41.12
N ALA A 7 -9.81 7.63 41.35
CA ALA A 7 -9.56 8.79 40.51
C ALA A 7 -8.07 9.14 40.35
N SER A 8 -7.21 8.70 41.27
CA SER A 8 -5.76 8.93 41.18
C SER A 8 -5.08 8.03 40.10
N ASN A 9 -5.75 6.97 39.66
CA ASN A 9 -5.28 6.08 38.60
C ASN A 9 -5.65 6.59 37.20
N ILE A 10 -6.41 7.70 37.10
CA ILE A 10 -6.78 8.31 35.82
C ILE A 10 -5.74 9.34 35.43
N THR A 11 -4.94 9.04 34.38
CA THR A 11 -3.96 9.96 33.82
C THR A 11 -4.53 10.68 32.61
N VAL A 12 -4.49 12.02 32.60
CA VAL A 12 -4.84 12.85 31.47
C VAL A 12 -3.56 13.22 30.74
N LEU A 13 -3.45 12.83 29.49
CA LEU A 13 -2.31 13.17 28.62
C LEU A 13 -2.62 14.45 27.85
N GLU A 14 -1.73 15.44 27.91
CA GLU A 14 -1.90 16.73 27.24
C GLU A 14 -1.02 16.87 25.98
N GLY A 15 -1.47 17.73 25.05
CA GLY A 15 -0.74 18.09 23.83
C GLY A 15 -0.48 16.91 22.90
N LEU A 16 0.78 16.67 22.54
CA LEU A 16 1.21 15.58 21.66
C LEU A 16 1.73 14.34 22.42
N THR A 17 1.70 14.33 23.74
CA THR A 17 2.11 13.19 24.57
C THR A 17 1.35 11.90 24.24
N PRO A 18 -0.01 11.92 24.03
CA PRO A 18 -0.76 10.73 23.67
C PRO A 18 -0.27 10.07 22.39
N VAL A 19 0.20 10.87 21.43
CA VAL A 19 0.72 10.38 20.15
C VAL A 19 2.02 9.58 20.35
N ARG A 20 2.90 10.06 21.21
CA ARG A 20 4.17 9.39 21.51
C ARG A 20 4.01 8.13 22.34
N GLU A 21 3.04 8.11 23.27
CA GLU A 21 2.78 6.94 24.10
C GLU A 21 2.01 5.82 23.37
N ARG A 22 1.15 6.20 22.43
CA ARG A 22 0.32 5.25 21.65
C ARG A 22 0.35 5.56 20.16
N PRO A 23 1.53 5.50 19.51
CA PRO A 23 1.69 5.90 18.10
C PRO A 23 0.80 5.08 17.17
N ALA A 24 0.62 3.79 17.43
CA ALA A 24 -0.20 2.90 16.59
C ALA A 24 -1.66 3.35 16.44
N MET A 25 -2.21 4.11 17.39
CA MET A 25 -3.56 4.69 17.28
C MET A 25 -3.66 5.74 16.16
N TYR A 26 -2.54 6.37 15.79
CA TYR A 26 -2.50 7.48 14.83
C TYR A 26 -1.91 7.07 13.47
N ILE A 27 -0.93 6.16 13.46
CA ILE A 27 -0.21 5.73 12.25
C ILE A 27 -0.36 4.23 11.94
N GLY A 28 -1.18 3.52 12.72
CA GLY A 28 -1.50 2.09 12.51
C GLY A 28 -0.48 1.12 13.10
N SER A 29 0.81 1.37 12.97
CA SER A 29 1.89 0.53 13.51
C SER A 29 3.16 1.35 13.75
N THR A 30 4.18 0.74 14.37
CA THR A 30 5.52 1.33 14.54
C THR A 30 6.60 0.60 13.72
N ASP A 31 6.18 -0.33 12.89
CA ASP A 31 7.01 -1.04 11.91
C ASP A 31 7.29 -0.18 10.66
N THR A 32 7.82 -0.79 9.61
CA THR A 32 8.09 -0.14 8.32
C THR A 32 6.88 0.60 7.75
N ARG A 33 5.66 0.08 7.93
CA ARG A 33 4.41 0.73 7.43
C ARG A 33 4.14 2.04 8.13
N GLY A 34 4.19 2.03 9.47
CA GLY A 34 4.01 3.25 10.26
C GLY A 34 5.09 4.30 9.99
N LEU A 35 6.33 3.85 9.71
CA LEU A 35 7.41 4.74 9.31
C LEU A 35 7.08 5.47 8.00
N HIS A 36 6.70 4.74 6.95
CA HIS A 36 6.35 5.34 5.65
C HIS A 36 5.08 6.20 5.73
N HIS A 37 4.17 5.88 6.65
CA HIS A 37 2.96 6.68 6.87
C HIS A 37 3.27 8.12 7.26
N LEU A 38 4.39 8.39 7.94
CA LEU A 38 4.83 9.76 8.23
C LEU A 38 5.04 10.58 6.94
N VAL A 39 5.64 9.98 5.91
CA VAL A 39 5.84 10.64 4.61
C VAL A 39 4.49 10.85 3.93
N TYR A 40 3.61 9.85 3.98
CA TYR A 40 2.26 9.95 3.37
C TYR A 40 1.45 11.10 3.98
N GLU A 41 1.45 11.28 5.30
CA GLU A 41 0.73 12.38 5.95
C GLU A 41 1.24 13.76 5.51
N VAL A 42 2.53 13.90 5.24
CA VAL A 42 3.07 15.17 4.73
C VAL A 42 2.74 15.37 3.25
N VAL A 43 2.89 14.33 2.43
CA VAL A 43 2.55 14.37 0.99
C VAL A 43 1.06 14.61 0.78
N ASP A 44 0.19 13.98 1.58
CA ASP A 44 -1.27 14.16 1.50
C ASP A 44 -1.68 15.62 1.75
N ASN A 45 -0.92 16.37 2.58
CA ASN A 45 -1.15 17.81 2.73
C ASN A 45 -0.82 18.59 1.46
N SER A 46 0.22 18.21 0.75
CA SER A 46 0.59 18.80 -0.55
C SER A 46 -0.42 18.42 -1.64
N ILE A 47 -0.94 17.19 -1.61
CA ILE A 47 -2.04 16.75 -2.48
C ILE A 47 -3.33 17.52 -2.21
N ASP A 48 -3.65 17.83 -0.94
CA ASP A 48 -4.82 18.66 -0.60
C ASP A 48 -4.68 20.09 -1.18
N GLU A 49 -3.46 20.66 -1.22
CA GLU A 49 -3.19 21.92 -1.94
C GLU A 49 -3.40 21.76 -3.45
N ALA A 50 -3.03 20.59 -4.01
CA ALA A 50 -3.25 20.29 -5.42
C ALA A 50 -4.75 20.13 -5.75
N LEU A 51 -5.50 19.42 -4.91
CA LEU A 51 -6.97 19.30 -5.04
C LEU A 51 -7.67 20.65 -4.93
N ALA A 52 -7.12 21.57 -4.15
CA ALA A 52 -7.59 22.96 -4.05
C ALA A 52 -7.14 23.83 -5.25
N GLY A 53 -6.33 23.30 -6.18
CA GLY A 53 -5.87 23.99 -7.39
C GLY A 53 -4.65 24.88 -7.21
N TYR A 54 -3.93 24.78 -6.09
CA TYR A 54 -2.82 25.67 -5.76
C TYR A 54 -1.45 25.00 -5.85
N CYS A 55 -1.36 23.69 -5.93
CA CYS A 55 -0.09 22.94 -6.02
C CYS A 55 -0.03 22.15 -7.33
N SER A 56 1.10 22.20 -8.01
CA SER A 56 1.38 21.48 -9.26
C SER A 56 2.66 20.65 -9.20
N LEU A 57 3.49 20.84 -8.18
CA LEU A 57 4.75 20.12 -8.00
C LEU A 57 4.97 19.76 -6.54
N ILE A 58 5.27 18.49 -6.32
CA ILE A 58 5.65 17.93 -5.02
C ILE A 58 7.00 17.23 -5.19
N THR A 59 7.93 17.48 -4.28
CA THR A 59 9.25 16.84 -4.30
C THR A 59 9.50 16.16 -2.95
N VAL A 60 9.86 14.89 -2.99
CA VAL A 60 10.26 14.10 -1.83
C VAL A 60 11.74 13.75 -1.95
N VAL A 61 12.52 13.98 -0.91
CA VAL A 61 13.95 13.66 -0.87
C VAL A 61 14.25 12.83 0.37
N ILE A 62 14.81 11.66 0.17
CA ILE A 62 15.39 10.83 1.22
C ILE A 62 16.87 11.20 1.29
N ASN A 63 17.29 11.86 2.37
CA ASN A 63 18.66 12.34 2.51
C ASN A 63 19.60 11.23 3.03
N LYS A 64 20.92 11.44 2.85
CA LYS A 64 21.98 10.52 3.30
C LYS A 64 21.98 10.26 4.81
N ASP A 65 21.50 11.20 5.60
CA ASP A 65 21.40 11.10 7.06
C ASP A 65 20.13 10.36 7.54
N GLY A 66 19.32 9.84 6.62
CA GLY A 66 18.06 9.16 6.91
C GLY A 66 16.87 10.10 7.15
N SER A 67 17.07 11.42 7.02
CA SER A 67 15.96 12.39 7.06
C SER A 67 15.17 12.39 5.76
N VAL A 68 13.90 12.81 5.83
CA VAL A 68 13.06 13.01 4.64
C VAL A 68 12.59 14.45 4.56
N ALA A 69 12.69 15.04 3.38
CA ALA A 69 12.16 16.36 3.08
C ALA A 69 11.06 16.27 2.02
N VAL A 70 9.89 16.81 2.32
CA VAL A 70 8.78 16.98 1.38
C VAL A 70 8.60 18.46 1.11
N THR A 71 8.61 18.85 -0.15
CA THR A 71 8.46 20.24 -0.59
C THR A 71 7.35 20.33 -1.63
N ASP A 72 6.47 21.29 -1.48
CA ASP A 72 5.42 21.63 -2.44
C ASP A 72 5.50 23.09 -2.89
N ASN A 73 4.86 23.41 -4.00
CA ASN A 73 4.67 24.76 -4.52
C ASN A 73 3.24 25.28 -4.30
N GLY A 74 2.58 24.86 -3.21
CA GLY A 74 1.25 25.33 -2.81
C GLY A 74 1.26 26.74 -2.22
N ARG A 75 0.16 27.13 -1.56
CA ARG A 75 0.01 28.46 -0.95
C ARG A 75 0.95 28.72 0.25
N GLY A 76 1.52 27.67 0.81
CA GLY A 76 2.26 27.73 2.07
C GLY A 76 1.34 27.83 3.29
N ILE A 77 1.72 27.16 4.36
CA ILE A 77 0.99 27.22 5.63
C ILE A 77 0.94 28.67 6.13
N PRO A 78 -0.22 29.18 6.64
CA PRO A 78 -0.30 30.52 7.22
C PRO A 78 0.72 30.70 8.35
N VAL A 79 1.32 31.89 8.44
CA VAL A 79 2.39 32.22 9.42
C VAL A 79 1.97 33.30 10.40
N ASP A 80 0.80 33.91 10.18
CA ASP A 80 0.25 34.98 11.00
C ASP A 80 -0.03 34.49 12.42
N THR A 81 0.02 35.40 13.38
CA THR A 81 -0.30 35.11 14.78
C THR A 81 -1.79 34.99 14.97
N MET A 82 -2.24 33.87 15.53
CA MET A 82 -3.63 33.62 15.84
C MET A 82 -4.05 34.37 17.12
N GLU A 83 -5.12 35.15 17.07
CA GLU A 83 -5.62 35.97 18.19
C GLU A 83 -5.94 35.12 19.42
N LYS A 84 -6.49 33.92 19.26
CA LYS A 84 -6.92 33.04 20.38
C LYS A 84 -5.77 32.49 21.20
N ASN A 85 -4.62 32.20 20.59
CA ASN A 85 -3.54 31.45 21.24
C ASN A 85 -2.25 32.23 21.33
N HIS A 86 -2.16 33.44 20.77
CA HIS A 86 -0.95 34.26 20.65
C HIS A 86 0.27 33.52 20.06
N LYS A 87 0.01 32.48 19.25
CA LYS A 87 0.98 31.65 18.55
C LYS A 87 0.83 31.79 17.05
N SER A 88 1.89 31.54 16.31
CA SER A 88 1.77 31.51 14.85
C SER A 88 0.88 30.35 14.40
N ALA A 89 0.13 30.52 13.31
CA ALA A 89 -0.68 29.43 12.75
C ALA A 89 0.18 28.22 12.41
N LEU A 90 1.43 28.41 11.93
CA LEU A 90 2.40 27.33 11.70
C LEU A 90 2.69 26.52 12.97
N GLU A 91 2.93 27.20 14.11
CA GLU A 91 3.16 26.50 15.38
C GLU A 91 1.91 25.71 15.81
N VAL A 92 0.72 26.30 15.69
CA VAL A 92 -0.53 25.66 16.10
C VAL A 92 -0.80 24.41 15.28
N VAL A 93 -0.65 24.47 13.95
CA VAL A 93 -0.86 23.31 13.06
C VAL A 93 0.11 22.15 13.36
N LEU A 94 1.33 22.47 13.80
CA LEU A 94 2.36 21.46 14.09
C LEU A 94 2.34 20.93 15.53
N THR A 95 1.70 21.63 16.49
CA THR A 95 1.77 21.28 17.92
C THR A 95 0.42 20.97 18.55
N VAL A 96 -0.69 21.25 17.88
CA VAL A 96 -2.03 21.05 18.41
C VAL A 96 -2.79 20.05 17.57
N LEU A 97 -3.31 18.99 18.20
CA LEU A 97 -4.21 18.04 17.54
C LEU A 97 -5.53 18.72 17.20
N HIS A 98 -6.13 18.30 16.11
CA HIS A 98 -7.41 18.85 15.61
C HIS A 98 -7.34 20.35 15.28
N ALA A 99 -6.18 20.81 14.83
CA ALA A 99 -5.97 22.17 14.34
C ALA A 99 -5.64 22.15 12.83
N GLY A 100 -6.23 23.06 12.06
CA GLY A 100 -5.92 23.19 10.62
C GLY A 100 -6.99 23.95 9.83
N GLY A 101 -6.59 24.50 8.69
CA GLY A 101 -7.48 25.24 7.78
C GLY A 101 -8.51 24.38 7.04
N LYS A 102 -8.38 23.04 7.11
CA LYS A 102 -9.28 22.09 6.42
C LYS A 102 -10.65 21.94 7.09
N PHE A 103 -10.84 22.50 8.28
CA PHE A 103 -12.17 22.63 8.90
C PHE A 103 -12.99 23.76 8.27
N ASP A 104 -12.34 24.69 7.58
CA ASP A 104 -13.03 25.74 6.83
C ASP A 104 -13.30 25.29 5.39
N LYS A 105 -14.58 25.08 5.08
CA LYS A 105 -15.05 24.64 3.74
C LYS A 105 -14.87 25.68 2.64
N ALA A 106 -14.63 26.94 2.99
CA ALA A 106 -14.34 27.99 2.02
C ALA A 106 -12.92 27.83 1.46
N SER A 107 -11.99 27.37 2.30
CA SER A 107 -10.58 27.19 1.95
C SER A 107 -10.29 25.85 1.27
N TYR A 108 -11.03 24.78 1.64
CA TYR A 108 -10.87 23.43 1.07
C TYR A 108 -12.25 22.78 0.87
N GLN A 109 -12.70 22.71 -0.38
CA GLN A 109 -13.96 22.03 -0.71
C GLN A 109 -13.85 20.51 -0.66
N VAL A 110 -12.67 19.99 -1.03
CA VAL A 110 -12.32 18.57 -1.02
C VAL A 110 -10.94 18.43 -0.38
N SER A 111 -10.78 17.52 0.57
CA SER A 111 -9.49 17.19 1.15
C SER A 111 -9.46 15.74 1.63
N GLY A 112 -8.29 15.11 1.59
CA GLY A 112 -8.04 13.79 2.21
C GLY A 112 -7.79 13.90 3.71
N GLY A 113 -7.21 15.02 4.16
CA GLY A 113 -6.92 15.30 5.56
C GLY A 113 -8.13 15.90 6.27
N LEU A 114 -8.85 15.09 7.06
CA LEU A 114 -10.11 15.49 7.71
C LEU A 114 -9.96 15.78 9.19
N HIS A 115 -8.97 15.19 9.86
CA HIS A 115 -8.90 15.18 11.33
C HIS A 115 -7.99 16.28 11.90
N GLY A 116 -7.19 16.96 11.06
CA GLY A 116 -6.26 18.00 11.52
C GLY A 116 -5.18 17.46 12.47
N VAL A 117 -4.73 16.20 12.24
CA VAL A 117 -3.73 15.55 13.12
C VAL A 117 -2.46 15.13 12.38
N GLY A 118 -2.47 14.92 11.06
CA GLY A 118 -1.39 14.29 10.30
C GLY A 118 -0.02 14.89 10.56
N VAL A 119 0.18 16.17 10.24
CA VAL A 119 1.50 16.82 10.39
C VAL A 119 1.92 17.00 11.85
N SER A 120 0.98 17.16 12.78
CA SER A 120 1.29 17.22 14.22
C SER A 120 1.71 15.84 14.76
N VAL A 121 1.15 14.76 14.22
CA VAL A 121 1.59 13.38 14.49
C VAL A 121 3.00 13.15 13.95
N VAL A 122 3.31 13.58 12.71
CA VAL A 122 4.68 13.52 12.18
C VAL A 122 5.66 14.25 13.08
N ASN A 123 5.31 15.47 13.54
CA ASN A 123 6.13 16.23 14.46
C ASN A 123 6.36 15.52 15.79
N ALA A 124 5.29 14.94 16.38
CA ALA A 124 5.38 14.21 17.64
C ALA A 124 6.28 12.98 17.57
N LEU A 125 6.27 12.27 16.42
CA LEU A 125 7.00 11.02 16.20
C LEU A 125 8.37 11.24 15.53
N SER A 126 8.80 12.49 15.38
CA SER A 126 10.12 12.84 14.86
C SER A 126 11.09 13.21 15.97
N ASN A 127 12.33 12.79 15.85
CA ASN A 127 13.42 13.27 16.71
C ASN A 127 13.58 14.78 16.57
N TRP A 128 13.60 15.26 15.31
CA TRP A 128 13.49 16.66 15.00
C TRP A 128 12.70 16.88 13.70
N LEU A 129 12.07 18.06 13.61
CA LEU A 129 11.34 18.51 12.43
C LEU A 129 11.65 19.99 12.18
N SER A 130 11.88 20.37 10.92
CA SER A 130 11.97 21.75 10.44
C SER A 130 10.86 22.02 9.46
N ALA A 131 10.07 23.03 9.69
CA ALA A 131 9.04 23.52 8.77
C ALA A 131 9.49 24.84 8.18
N ARG A 132 9.57 24.91 6.84
CA ARG A 132 9.83 26.16 6.09
C ARG A 132 8.62 26.49 5.26
N VAL A 133 8.24 27.75 5.28
CA VAL A 133 7.15 28.28 4.49
C VAL A 133 7.67 29.42 3.63
N TYR A 134 7.40 29.36 2.34
CA TYR A 134 7.76 30.37 1.36
C TYR A 134 6.52 31.22 1.06
N ARG A 135 6.54 32.48 1.44
CA ARG A 135 5.46 33.44 1.18
C ARG A 135 5.99 34.85 1.01
N ASP A 136 5.45 35.57 0.06
CA ASP A 136 5.72 37.01 -0.17
C ASP A 136 7.23 37.34 -0.30
N GLY A 137 8.00 36.43 -0.89
CA GLY A 137 9.45 36.54 -1.03
C GLY A 137 10.23 36.44 0.28
N ASN A 138 9.62 35.86 1.30
CA ASN A 138 10.26 35.57 2.57
C ASN A 138 10.24 34.09 2.84
N VAL A 139 11.23 33.62 3.60
CA VAL A 139 11.26 32.28 4.20
C VAL A 139 10.95 32.42 5.68
N TYR A 140 9.94 31.71 6.10
CA TYR A 140 9.60 31.52 7.49
C TYR A 140 10.06 30.14 7.92
N GLU A 141 10.79 30.01 9.02
CA GLU A 141 11.29 28.72 9.50
C GLU A 141 11.01 28.58 11.00
N MET A 142 10.58 27.35 11.36
CA MET A 142 10.41 26.95 12.74
C MET A 142 10.87 25.52 12.92
N ARG A 143 11.53 25.23 14.05
CA ARG A 143 12.11 23.92 14.35
C ARG A 143 11.47 23.31 15.58
N PHE A 144 11.39 22.00 15.58
CA PHE A 144 10.75 21.21 16.63
C PHE A 144 11.61 20.00 16.97
N SER A 145 11.44 19.49 18.19
CA SER A 145 11.96 18.21 18.60
C SER A 145 10.88 17.48 19.41
N GLN A 146 10.56 16.27 18.98
CA GLN A 146 9.58 15.40 19.65
C GLN A 146 8.24 16.12 19.91
N GLY A 147 7.76 16.86 18.93
CA GLY A 147 6.50 17.60 19.00
C GLY A 147 6.58 18.97 19.70
N LYS A 148 7.72 19.36 20.28
CA LYS A 148 7.89 20.63 21.01
C LYS A 148 8.69 21.62 20.16
N PRO A 149 8.29 22.92 20.11
CA PRO A 149 9.06 23.93 19.42
C PRO A 149 10.42 24.15 20.10
N THR A 150 11.50 24.15 19.31
CA THR A 150 12.88 24.41 19.75
C THR A 150 13.38 25.75 19.29
N SER A 151 12.66 26.43 18.39
CA SER A 151 12.94 27.80 17.97
C SER A 151 11.66 28.61 17.92
N GLN A 152 11.78 29.94 17.99
CA GLN A 152 10.70 30.83 17.59
C GLN A 152 10.58 30.86 16.07
N LEU A 153 9.45 31.32 15.54
CA LEU A 153 9.25 31.54 14.12
C LEU A 153 10.25 32.62 13.63
N SER A 154 11.21 32.23 12.83
CA SER A 154 12.14 33.13 12.17
C SER A 154 11.60 33.58 10.82
N ARG A 155 11.86 34.82 10.44
CA ARG A 155 11.58 35.36 9.11
C ARG A 155 12.85 35.90 8.50
N ARG A 156 13.16 35.50 7.27
CA ARG A 156 14.22 36.12 6.48
C ARG A 156 13.75 36.38 5.04
N THR A 157 14.31 37.37 4.44
CA THR A 157 14.10 37.68 3.02
C THR A 157 14.94 36.73 2.17
N GLU A 158 14.39 36.20 1.10
CA GLU A 158 15.16 35.42 0.11
C GLU A 158 15.97 36.36 -0.78
N THR A 159 17.19 35.97 -1.09
CA THR A 159 18.01 36.62 -2.13
C THR A 159 17.43 36.32 -3.52
N LEU A 160 17.84 37.14 -4.51
CA LEU A 160 17.44 36.87 -5.89
C LEU A 160 17.97 35.52 -6.38
N SER A 161 19.19 35.15 -6.00
CA SER A 161 19.78 33.83 -6.34
C SER A 161 18.96 32.68 -5.83
N GLU A 162 18.55 32.70 -4.55
CA GLU A 162 17.68 31.66 -3.94
C GLU A 162 16.33 31.56 -4.66
N LEU A 163 15.73 32.69 -5.01
CA LEU A 163 14.48 32.74 -5.77
C LEU A 163 14.63 32.12 -7.16
N LEU A 164 15.71 32.41 -7.86
CA LEU A 164 15.98 31.87 -9.19
C LEU A 164 16.29 30.37 -9.14
N GLU A 165 17.08 29.91 -8.17
CA GLU A 165 17.35 28.48 -7.96
C GLU A 165 16.06 27.71 -7.67
N ARG A 166 15.21 28.24 -6.78
CA ARG A 166 13.93 27.62 -6.45
C ARG A 166 12.96 27.62 -7.64
N TYR A 167 12.93 28.69 -8.42
CA TYR A 167 12.14 28.74 -9.65
C TYR A 167 12.59 27.67 -10.65
N ASN A 168 13.89 27.56 -10.89
CA ASN A 168 14.45 26.56 -11.79
C ASN A 168 14.15 25.12 -11.30
N LEU A 169 14.26 24.87 -10.00
CA LEU A 169 13.93 23.58 -9.40
C LEU A 169 12.45 23.23 -9.60
N TRP A 170 11.56 24.22 -9.44
CA TRP A 170 10.11 23.98 -9.50
C TRP A 170 9.57 23.90 -10.91
N TYR A 171 10.11 24.66 -11.85
CA TYR A 171 9.56 24.77 -13.20
C TYR A 171 10.44 24.12 -14.29
N GLY A 172 11.65 23.70 -13.96
CA GLY A 172 12.55 22.96 -14.87
C GLY A 172 13.13 23.76 -16.02
N GLU A 173 12.82 25.07 -16.10
CA GLU A 173 13.34 25.99 -17.10
C GLU A 173 14.07 27.15 -16.40
N PRO A 174 15.16 27.67 -16.98
CA PRO A 174 15.77 28.90 -16.46
C PRO A 174 14.71 29.99 -16.48
N ALA A 175 14.55 30.70 -15.35
CA ALA A 175 13.63 31.81 -15.25
C ALA A 175 13.79 32.72 -16.47
N PRO A 176 12.69 33.05 -17.20
CA PRO A 176 12.81 33.88 -18.42
C PRO A 176 13.57 35.21 -18.20
N PHE A 177 13.65 35.62 -16.93
CA PHE A 177 14.33 36.79 -16.47
C PHE A 177 15.85 36.59 -16.28
N ALA A 178 16.31 35.36 -16.06
CA ALA A 178 17.73 35.08 -15.82
C ALA A 178 18.61 35.34 -17.05
N ARG A 179 18.02 35.32 -18.25
CA ARG A 179 18.74 35.65 -19.51
C ARG A 179 18.94 37.16 -19.74
N THR A 180 18.22 38.02 -19.02
CA THR A 180 18.26 39.47 -19.14
C THR A 180 19.01 40.15 -18.01
N ILE A 181 19.47 39.39 -17.00
CA ILE A 181 20.32 39.90 -15.92
C ILE A 181 21.78 39.72 -16.36
N PRO A 182 22.51 40.79 -16.73
CA PRO A 182 23.93 40.64 -16.96
C PRO A 182 24.60 40.27 -15.63
N PRO A 183 25.60 39.37 -15.63
CA PRO A 183 26.37 39.10 -14.42
C PRO A 183 26.91 40.39 -13.84
N ALA A 184 26.79 40.55 -12.53
CA ALA A 184 27.21 41.78 -11.82
C ALA A 184 28.65 42.26 -12.16
N SER A 185 29.50 41.34 -12.63
CA SER A 185 30.87 41.63 -13.11
C SER A 185 30.93 42.32 -14.46
N VAL A 186 29.88 42.32 -15.31
CA VAL A 186 29.91 42.92 -16.66
C VAL A 186 29.44 44.37 -16.64
N GLN A 187 28.66 44.80 -15.65
CA GLN A 187 28.19 46.18 -15.54
C GLN A 187 29.23 47.16 -14.95
N LEU A 188 30.23 46.66 -14.25
CA LEU A 188 31.25 47.49 -13.61
C LEU A 188 32.29 48.08 -14.59
N CYS A 189 32.40 47.58 -15.81
CA CYS A 189 33.42 48.03 -16.76
C CYS A 189 32.97 49.13 -17.73
N SER A 190 31.67 49.49 -17.80
CA SER A 190 31.20 50.46 -18.83
C SER A 190 30.69 51.81 -18.32
N GLN A 191 30.76 52.08 -17.01
CA GLN A 191 30.24 53.35 -16.44
C GLN A 191 31.26 54.24 -15.75
N GLN A 192 32.58 54.07 -16.00
CA GLN A 192 33.62 54.93 -15.38
C GLN A 192 33.74 56.36 -15.97
N ASP A 193 32.93 56.69 -16.98
CA ASP A 193 33.15 57.98 -17.69
C ASP A 193 32.17 59.15 -17.38
N PHE A 194 31.18 58.97 -16.47
CA PHE A 194 30.16 60.02 -16.28
C PHE A 194 29.92 60.47 -14.82
N GLY A 195 30.84 60.33 -13.91
CA GLY A 195 30.77 61.00 -12.60
C GLY A 195 29.49 60.63 -11.74
N VAL A 196 28.68 59.68 -12.15
CA VAL A 196 27.54 59.17 -11.39
C VAL A 196 28.06 58.03 -10.52
N PRO A 197 27.88 58.06 -9.19
CA PRO A 197 28.30 56.95 -8.34
C PRO A 197 27.61 55.68 -8.80
N ALA A 198 28.39 54.60 -9.01
CA ALA A 198 27.85 53.31 -9.36
C ALA A 198 26.76 52.93 -8.33
N PRO A 199 25.57 52.50 -8.76
CA PRO A 199 24.53 52.10 -7.83
C PRO A 199 25.05 50.97 -6.94
N ASP A 200 24.71 51.01 -5.67
CA ASP A 200 25.04 49.97 -4.70
C ASP A 200 24.58 48.59 -5.21
N PRO A 201 25.47 47.59 -5.32
CA PRO A 201 25.11 46.25 -5.76
C PRO A 201 23.89 45.67 -5.03
N ALA A 202 23.73 45.99 -3.75
CA ALA A 202 22.56 45.59 -2.96
C ALA A 202 21.26 46.27 -3.42
N SER A 203 21.32 47.50 -3.92
CA SER A 203 20.16 48.21 -4.46
C SER A 203 19.69 47.62 -5.80
N ILE A 204 20.65 47.22 -6.66
CA ILE A 204 20.36 46.55 -7.93
C ILE A 204 19.71 45.18 -7.68
N GLU A 205 20.26 44.40 -6.77
CA GLU A 205 19.73 43.11 -6.40
C GLU A 205 18.29 43.23 -5.84
N ASN A 206 18.03 44.21 -4.99
CA ASN A 206 16.70 44.46 -4.41
C ASN A 206 15.68 44.89 -5.47
N GLU A 207 16.08 45.70 -6.45
CA GLU A 207 15.20 46.11 -7.54
C GLU A 207 14.85 44.91 -8.46
N GLN A 208 15.87 44.15 -8.87
CA GLN A 208 15.68 42.95 -9.69
C GLN A 208 14.84 41.89 -8.97
N ARG A 209 15.07 41.69 -7.67
CA ARG A 209 14.25 40.84 -6.82
C ARG A 209 12.79 41.29 -6.77
N SER A 210 12.56 42.60 -6.62
CA SER A 210 11.20 43.17 -6.59
C SER A 210 10.51 42.99 -7.93
N GLN A 211 11.18 43.19 -9.05
CA GLN A 211 10.65 42.92 -10.39
C GLN A 211 10.36 41.46 -10.61
N PHE A 212 11.22 40.54 -10.12
CA PHE A 212 10.98 39.09 -10.17
C PHE A 212 9.73 38.71 -9.38
N LEU A 213 9.61 39.19 -8.14
CA LEU A 213 8.46 38.89 -7.27
C LEU A 213 7.15 39.50 -7.81
N ALA A 214 7.19 40.69 -8.38
CA ALA A 214 6.00 41.26 -9.02
C ALA A 214 5.48 40.41 -10.18
N ARG A 215 6.37 39.73 -10.91
CA ARG A 215 6.03 38.91 -12.07
C ARG A 215 5.67 37.46 -11.68
N PHE A 216 6.38 36.89 -10.72
CA PHE A 216 6.32 35.44 -10.38
C PHE A 216 5.96 35.17 -8.92
N GLY A 217 5.85 36.17 -8.06
CA GLY A 217 5.74 36.00 -6.61
C GLY A 217 4.57 35.12 -6.16
N VAL A 218 3.43 35.20 -6.84
CA VAL A 218 2.26 34.35 -6.58
C VAL A 218 2.56 32.85 -6.82
N LYS A 219 3.50 32.55 -7.72
CA LYS A 219 3.93 31.19 -8.07
C LYS A 219 5.11 30.69 -7.21
N MET A 220 5.64 31.56 -6.33
CA MET A 220 6.82 31.27 -5.51
C MET A 220 6.47 31.00 -4.05
N THR A 221 5.22 30.62 -3.78
CA THR A 221 4.78 30.15 -2.46
C THR A 221 4.97 28.65 -2.34
N GLY A 222 5.05 28.12 -1.12
CA GLY A 222 5.16 26.69 -0.89
C GLY A 222 5.47 26.33 0.56
N THR A 223 5.49 25.03 0.84
CA THR A 223 5.86 24.49 2.14
C THR A 223 6.94 23.43 1.98
N ARG A 224 7.90 23.39 2.91
CA ARG A 224 8.86 22.30 3.06
C ARG A 224 8.83 21.79 4.49
N ILE A 225 8.49 20.52 4.63
CA ILE A 225 8.59 19.79 5.90
C ILE A 225 9.78 18.84 5.80
N HIS A 226 10.71 18.96 6.72
CA HIS A 226 11.93 18.16 6.78
C HIS A 226 12.06 17.55 8.18
N PHE A 227 12.17 16.22 8.28
CA PHE A 227 12.13 15.53 9.56
C PHE A 227 12.98 14.27 9.60
N VAL A 228 13.35 13.86 10.82
CA VAL A 228 13.98 12.57 11.12
C VAL A 228 13.06 11.81 12.07
N PRO A 229 12.66 10.58 11.75
CA PRO A 229 11.88 9.74 12.66
C PRO A 229 12.60 9.48 13.99
N ASP A 230 11.85 9.33 15.07
CA ASP A 230 12.40 9.04 16.39
C ASP A 230 12.69 7.53 16.54
N ALA A 231 13.97 7.16 16.56
CA ALA A 231 14.43 5.78 16.70
C ALA A 231 14.02 5.10 18.03
N THR A 232 13.52 5.86 19.00
CA THR A 232 12.99 5.29 20.26
C THR A 232 11.55 4.79 20.12
N ILE A 233 10.88 5.11 19.01
CA ILE A 233 9.47 4.77 18.74
C ILE A 233 9.38 3.71 17.65
N PHE A 234 10.16 3.88 16.57
CA PHE A 234 10.09 3.00 15.41
C PHE A 234 11.08 1.84 15.52
N GLU A 235 10.65 0.66 15.09
CA GLU A 235 11.51 -0.54 14.99
C GLU A 235 12.65 -0.36 13.98
N THR A 236 12.40 0.43 12.92
CA THR A 236 13.36 0.85 11.92
C THR A 236 13.14 2.31 11.56
N THR A 237 14.22 3.03 11.22
CA THR A 237 14.15 4.41 10.71
C THR A 237 14.63 4.51 9.26
N THR A 238 14.83 3.38 8.60
CA THR A 238 15.29 3.33 7.22
C THR A 238 14.09 3.33 6.28
N PHE A 239 13.93 4.41 5.53
CA PHE A 239 12.90 4.51 4.49
C PHE A 239 13.27 3.64 3.28
N ASP A 240 12.27 2.96 2.73
CA ASP A 240 12.36 2.20 1.49
C ASP A 240 11.94 3.09 0.32
N TYR A 241 12.84 3.21 -0.68
CA TYR A 241 12.60 4.03 -1.86
C TYR A 241 11.45 3.48 -2.71
N ASP A 242 11.41 2.17 -2.93
CA ASP A 242 10.43 1.54 -3.83
C ASP A 242 9.01 1.66 -3.26
N ILE A 243 8.84 1.49 -1.97
CA ILE A 243 7.54 1.68 -1.29
C ILE A 243 7.06 3.13 -1.45
N LEU A 244 7.92 4.12 -1.23
CA LEU A 244 7.56 5.53 -1.39
C LEU A 244 7.31 5.88 -2.86
N ALA A 245 8.19 5.46 -3.77
CA ALA A 245 8.08 5.72 -5.20
C ALA A 245 6.78 5.15 -5.78
N HIS A 246 6.39 3.94 -5.34
CA HIS A 246 5.14 3.31 -5.75
C HIS A 246 3.92 4.15 -5.33
N ARG A 247 3.85 4.55 -4.05
CA ARG A 247 2.74 5.38 -3.55
C ARG A 247 2.69 6.76 -4.22
N LEU A 248 3.84 7.38 -4.47
CA LEU A 248 3.91 8.68 -5.14
C LEU A 248 3.47 8.60 -6.61
N ARG A 249 3.79 7.50 -7.29
CA ARG A 249 3.28 7.23 -8.65
C ARG A 249 1.76 7.10 -8.67
N GLU A 250 1.20 6.36 -7.72
CA GLU A 250 -0.26 6.21 -7.54
C GLU A 250 -0.93 7.58 -7.36
N LEU A 251 -0.39 8.43 -6.48
CA LEU A 251 -0.90 9.79 -6.26
C LEU A 251 -0.81 10.68 -7.51
N ALA A 252 0.23 10.52 -8.33
CA ALA A 252 0.37 11.26 -9.58
C ALA A 252 -0.68 10.84 -10.62
N PHE A 253 -1.06 9.55 -10.69
CA PHE A 253 -2.18 9.10 -11.52
C PHE A 253 -3.53 9.64 -11.04
N LEU A 254 -3.75 9.68 -9.72
CA LEU A 254 -5.01 10.15 -9.12
C LEU A 254 -5.22 11.67 -9.26
N ASN A 255 -4.13 12.42 -9.45
CA ASN A 255 -4.14 13.87 -9.52
C ASN A 255 -3.52 14.33 -10.85
N ALA A 256 -4.32 14.20 -11.94
CA ALA A 256 -3.87 14.48 -13.30
C ALA A 256 -3.18 15.86 -13.41
N GLY A 257 -1.98 15.88 -14.00
CA GLY A 257 -1.18 17.09 -14.21
C GLY A 257 -0.34 17.53 -13.00
N VAL A 258 -0.48 16.92 -11.83
CA VAL A 258 0.42 17.15 -10.70
C VAL A 258 1.72 16.36 -10.94
N ARG A 259 2.85 17.07 -10.88
CA ARG A 259 4.17 16.46 -10.98
C ARG A 259 4.69 16.09 -9.60
N ILE A 260 5.08 14.83 -9.41
CA ILE A 260 5.64 14.33 -8.15
C ILE A 260 7.02 13.75 -8.43
N LYS A 261 8.04 14.28 -7.74
CA LYS A 261 9.42 13.81 -7.85
C LYS A 261 9.87 13.16 -6.56
N ILE A 262 10.63 12.09 -6.67
CA ILE A 262 11.31 11.46 -5.54
C ILE A 262 12.79 11.29 -5.85
N PHE A 263 13.64 11.54 -4.87
CA PHE A 263 15.08 11.36 -4.93
C PHE A 263 15.53 10.62 -3.67
N ASP A 264 16.42 9.66 -3.84
CA ASP A 264 17.12 9.01 -2.75
C ASP A 264 18.63 9.32 -2.85
N ASP A 265 19.09 10.23 -2.01
CA ASP A 265 20.50 10.63 -2.00
C ASP A 265 21.44 9.54 -1.49
N ARG A 266 20.92 8.45 -0.90
CA ARG A 266 21.70 7.33 -0.39
C ARG A 266 22.16 6.41 -1.53
N SER A 267 21.23 6.08 -2.44
CA SER A 267 21.44 5.18 -3.58
C SER A 267 21.67 5.92 -4.90
N GLY A 268 21.19 7.16 -5.02
CA GLY A 268 21.16 7.94 -6.25
C GLY A 268 19.93 7.64 -7.12
N ASP A 269 18.98 6.85 -6.61
CA ASP A 269 17.73 6.55 -7.32
C ASP A 269 16.83 7.78 -7.37
N SER A 270 16.11 7.93 -8.48
CA SER A 270 15.17 9.03 -8.67
C SER A 270 14.05 8.67 -9.62
N ALA A 271 12.88 9.28 -9.42
CA ALA A 271 11.75 9.18 -10.34
C ALA A 271 11.01 10.52 -10.45
N ASP A 272 10.40 10.75 -11.62
CA ASP A 272 9.60 11.92 -11.94
C ASP A 272 8.27 11.47 -12.56
N TYR A 273 7.18 11.65 -11.84
CA TYR A 273 5.85 11.19 -12.21
C TYR A 273 4.97 12.40 -12.58
N CYS A 274 4.39 12.38 -13.77
CA CYS A 274 3.42 13.37 -14.21
C CYS A 274 2.53 12.75 -15.29
N TYR A 275 1.25 12.54 -14.98
CA TYR A 275 0.31 11.86 -15.84
C TYR A 275 -0.86 12.78 -16.19
N ALA A 276 -0.92 13.22 -17.44
CA ALA A 276 -2.00 14.11 -17.90
C ALA A 276 -3.32 13.36 -18.15
N GLY A 277 -3.26 12.07 -18.49
CA GLY A 277 -4.43 11.23 -18.74
C GLY A 277 -5.01 10.58 -17.48
N GLY A 278 -4.47 10.86 -16.30
CA GLY A 278 -5.06 10.49 -15.00
C GLY A 278 -5.39 9.00 -14.87
N LEU A 279 -6.64 8.67 -14.51
CA LEU A 279 -7.06 7.29 -14.26
C LEU A 279 -7.01 6.40 -15.51
N VAL A 280 -7.16 6.96 -16.72
CA VAL A 280 -7.04 6.21 -17.97
C VAL A 280 -5.60 5.71 -18.15
N GLU A 281 -4.61 6.55 -17.88
CA GLU A 281 -3.19 6.16 -17.89
C GLU A 281 -2.89 5.16 -16.77
N PHE A 282 -3.52 5.31 -15.62
CA PHE A 282 -3.37 4.38 -14.52
C PHE A 282 -3.84 2.96 -14.89
N VAL A 283 -5.03 2.84 -15.48
CA VAL A 283 -5.54 1.53 -15.96
C VAL A 283 -4.65 0.95 -17.05
N ARG A 284 -4.12 1.77 -17.97
CA ARG A 284 -3.14 1.32 -18.97
C ARG A 284 -1.87 0.80 -18.32
N TYR A 285 -1.34 1.51 -17.34
CA TYR A 285 -0.17 1.09 -16.56
C TYR A 285 -0.43 -0.26 -15.86
N LEU A 286 -1.59 -0.43 -15.21
CA LEU A 286 -1.97 -1.69 -14.56
C LEU A 286 -2.11 -2.85 -15.54
N ASN A 287 -2.40 -2.57 -16.81
CA ASN A 287 -2.59 -3.55 -17.88
C ASN A 287 -1.42 -3.61 -18.88
N GLU A 288 -0.31 -2.89 -18.62
CA GLU A 288 0.84 -2.83 -19.53
C GLU A 288 1.31 -4.21 -20.02
N ASN A 289 1.21 -5.21 -19.15
CA ASN A 289 1.61 -6.57 -19.40
C ASN A 289 0.43 -7.56 -19.44
N ALA A 290 -0.78 -7.08 -19.73
CA ALA A 290 -1.97 -7.89 -19.90
C ALA A 290 -2.53 -7.69 -21.29
N GLU A 291 -3.01 -8.75 -21.91
CA GLU A 291 -3.69 -8.68 -23.20
C GLU A 291 -5.08 -8.08 -22.99
N SER A 292 -5.25 -6.83 -23.45
CA SER A 292 -6.52 -6.10 -23.32
C SER A 292 -7.51 -6.53 -24.40
N LEU A 293 -8.77 -6.72 -24.02
CA LEU A 293 -9.85 -7.12 -24.93
C LEU A 293 -10.36 -5.97 -25.81
N HIS A 294 -10.11 -4.74 -25.41
CA HIS A 294 -10.43 -3.53 -26.19
C HIS A 294 -9.32 -2.49 -26.03
N PRO A 295 -9.05 -1.67 -27.07
CA PRO A 295 -7.82 -0.87 -27.15
C PRO A 295 -7.74 0.28 -26.17
N LEU A 296 -8.87 0.88 -25.79
CA LEU A 296 -8.92 2.04 -24.91
C LEU A 296 -9.68 1.70 -23.62
N PRO A 297 -9.18 2.10 -22.45
CA PRO A 297 -9.98 2.05 -21.22
C PRO A 297 -11.27 2.86 -21.38
N ILE A 298 -12.34 2.38 -20.77
CA ILE A 298 -13.61 3.11 -20.63
C ILE A 298 -13.38 4.19 -19.59
N ASP A 299 -13.61 5.45 -19.94
CA ASP A 299 -13.44 6.60 -19.07
C ASP A 299 -14.81 7.13 -18.63
N ILE A 300 -14.94 7.34 -17.32
CA ILE A 300 -16.17 7.87 -16.69
C ILE A 300 -15.78 9.07 -15.84
N SER A 301 -16.28 10.24 -16.21
CA SER A 301 -16.18 11.44 -15.39
C SER A 301 -17.58 12.05 -15.23
N ARG A 302 -18.07 12.14 -14.00
CA ARG A 302 -19.41 12.66 -13.66
C ARG A 302 -19.36 13.47 -12.39
N LYS A 303 -20.22 14.52 -12.35
CA LYS A 303 -20.36 15.39 -11.18
C LYS A 303 -21.81 15.40 -10.72
N ASP A 304 -22.01 15.20 -9.43
CA ASP A 304 -23.28 15.44 -8.74
C ASP A 304 -23.18 16.75 -7.96
N VAL A 305 -23.80 17.79 -8.50
CA VAL A 305 -23.71 19.14 -7.94
C VAL A 305 -24.50 19.25 -6.63
N GLU A 306 -25.62 18.55 -6.50
CA GLU A 306 -26.47 18.58 -5.30
C GLU A 306 -25.74 17.97 -4.10
N ASN A 307 -25.07 16.83 -4.31
CA ASN A 307 -24.34 16.11 -3.26
C ASN A 307 -22.87 16.54 -3.16
N LYS A 308 -22.42 17.49 -4.01
CA LYS A 308 -21.01 17.93 -4.09
C LYS A 308 -20.04 16.75 -4.21
N LEU A 309 -20.36 15.82 -5.11
CA LEU A 309 -19.61 14.62 -5.37
C LEU A 309 -19.11 14.62 -6.81
N GLU A 310 -17.82 14.42 -7.00
CA GLU A 310 -17.23 14.16 -8.30
C GLU A 310 -16.78 12.71 -8.35
N LEU A 311 -17.14 12.03 -9.42
CA LEU A 311 -16.78 10.64 -9.70
C LEU A 311 -15.90 10.59 -10.94
N GLU A 312 -14.73 10.02 -10.80
CA GLU A 312 -13.86 9.63 -11.90
C GLU A 312 -13.62 8.12 -11.81
N ALA A 313 -13.73 7.41 -12.92
CA ALA A 313 -13.39 6.01 -12.97
C ALA A 313 -12.87 5.64 -14.36
N ALA A 314 -11.89 4.77 -14.41
CA ALA A 314 -11.42 4.15 -15.64
C ALA A 314 -11.45 2.62 -15.50
N MET A 315 -11.82 1.93 -16.58
CA MET A 315 -11.94 0.49 -16.57
C MET A 315 -11.59 -0.14 -17.91
N GLN A 316 -10.97 -1.33 -17.89
CA GLN A 316 -10.62 -2.08 -19.07
C GLN A 316 -10.68 -3.58 -18.81
N TYR A 317 -11.17 -4.34 -19.76
CA TYR A 317 -11.20 -5.80 -19.70
C TYR A 317 -9.97 -6.40 -20.37
N THR A 318 -9.48 -7.48 -19.76
CA THR A 318 -8.31 -8.24 -20.22
C THR A 318 -8.67 -9.72 -20.36
N THR A 319 -7.76 -10.51 -20.94
CA THR A 319 -7.91 -11.98 -21.01
C THR A 319 -7.69 -12.68 -19.67
N ALA A 320 -7.30 -11.97 -18.62
CA ALA A 320 -7.13 -12.50 -17.26
C ALA A 320 -8.45 -13.00 -16.66
N TYR A 321 -8.36 -13.72 -15.55
CA TYR A 321 -9.53 -14.26 -14.83
C TYR A 321 -9.82 -13.51 -13.52
N ASP A 322 -8.83 -12.76 -13.02
CA ASP A 322 -8.94 -12.01 -11.76
C ASP A 322 -9.55 -10.61 -11.96
N GLU A 323 -10.27 -10.13 -10.95
CA GLU A 323 -10.72 -8.75 -10.84
C GLU A 323 -9.61 -7.90 -10.19
N LYS A 324 -9.19 -6.81 -10.84
CA LYS A 324 -8.29 -5.80 -10.28
C LYS A 324 -9.05 -4.51 -10.10
N LEU A 325 -9.39 -4.18 -8.85
CA LEU A 325 -10.22 -3.02 -8.57
C LEU A 325 -9.61 -2.20 -7.42
N PHE A 326 -9.27 -0.95 -7.73
CA PHE A 326 -8.68 0.01 -6.81
C PHE A 326 -9.66 1.15 -6.57
N ALA A 327 -9.87 1.49 -5.30
CA ALA A 327 -10.88 2.45 -4.89
C ALA A 327 -10.30 3.55 -4.03
N TYR A 328 -10.62 4.80 -4.36
CA TYR A 328 -10.09 5.99 -3.71
C TYR A 328 -11.19 6.97 -3.34
N VAL A 329 -10.98 7.66 -2.23
CA VAL A 329 -11.83 8.79 -1.80
C VAL A 329 -10.90 9.95 -1.41
N ASN A 330 -11.01 11.09 -2.11
CA ASN A 330 -10.14 12.25 -1.92
C ASN A 330 -8.64 11.88 -1.97
N SER A 331 -8.26 11.07 -2.96
CA SER A 331 -6.90 10.50 -3.15
C SER A 331 -6.41 9.53 -2.05
N VAL A 332 -7.27 9.22 -1.06
CA VAL A 332 -6.98 8.20 -0.02
C VAL A 332 -7.39 6.83 -0.53
N ASN A 333 -6.49 5.85 -0.45
CA ASN A 333 -6.75 4.47 -0.84
C ASN A 333 -7.65 3.77 0.19
N THR A 334 -8.86 3.37 -0.24
CA THR A 334 -9.81 2.63 0.60
C THR A 334 -9.67 1.12 0.36
N ARG A 335 -8.64 0.52 0.94
CA ARG A 335 -8.26 -0.89 0.69
C ARG A 335 -9.37 -1.88 1.00
N GLU A 336 -10.20 -1.61 2.00
CA GLU A 336 -11.36 -2.42 2.37
C GLU A 336 -12.64 -1.99 1.62
N GLY A 337 -12.50 -1.08 0.65
CA GLY A 337 -13.60 -0.59 -0.17
C GLY A 337 -14.54 0.35 0.56
N GLY A 338 -15.82 0.05 0.55
CA GLY A 338 -16.88 0.85 1.15
C GLY A 338 -18.02 1.13 0.18
N THR A 339 -18.91 2.03 0.57
CA THR A 339 -20.16 2.29 -0.14
C THR A 339 -19.99 2.73 -1.60
N HIS A 340 -18.95 3.49 -1.92
CA HIS A 340 -18.61 3.91 -3.30
C HIS A 340 -18.25 2.71 -4.17
N LEU A 341 -17.46 1.77 -3.66
CA LEU A 341 -17.06 0.55 -4.36
C LEU A 341 -18.26 -0.40 -4.56
N GLU A 342 -19.10 -0.52 -3.53
CA GLU A 342 -20.33 -1.32 -3.61
C GLU A 342 -21.28 -0.75 -4.69
N GLY A 343 -21.45 0.57 -4.74
CA GLY A 343 -22.25 1.25 -5.78
C GLY A 343 -21.67 1.00 -7.18
N PHE A 344 -20.35 1.13 -7.32
CA PHE A 344 -19.65 0.90 -8.58
C PHE A 344 -19.83 -0.52 -9.10
N ARG A 345 -19.61 -1.55 -8.26
CA ARG A 345 -19.81 -2.96 -8.61
C ARG A 345 -21.25 -3.27 -9.00
N SER A 346 -22.21 -2.69 -8.29
CA SER A 346 -23.64 -2.82 -8.59
C SER A 346 -23.97 -2.23 -9.95
N ALA A 347 -23.50 -1.02 -10.21
CA ALA A 347 -23.75 -0.29 -11.45
C ALA A 347 -23.20 -1.02 -12.68
N ILE A 348 -21.96 -1.50 -12.64
CA ILE A 348 -21.34 -2.25 -13.75
C ILE A 348 -22.19 -3.47 -14.08
N THR A 349 -22.55 -4.25 -13.07
CA THR A 349 -23.34 -5.48 -13.26
C THR A 349 -24.71 -5.16 -13.85
N ARG A 350 -25.36 -4.13 -13.37
CA ARG A 350 -26.68 -3.69 -13.80
C ARG A 350 -26.65 -3.12 -15.22
N ALA A 351 -25.67 -2.25 -15.55
CA ALA A 351 -25.55 -1.63 -16.86
C ALA A 351 -25.29 -2.66 -17.96
N ILE A 352 -24.33 -3.57 -17.75
CA ILE A 352 -24.00 -4.61 -18.74
C ILE A 352 -25.21 -5.54 -18.97
N ASN A 353 -25.87 -5.99 -17.91
CA ASN A 353 -27.07 -6.83 -18.05
C ASN A 353 -28.23 -6.11 -18.79
N ALA A 354 -28.48 -4.84 -18.44
CA ALA A 354 -29.60 -4.07 -19.03
C ALA A 354 -29.34 -3.78 -20.51
N VAL A 355 -28.14 -3.27 -20.85
CA VAL A 355 -27.81 -2.91 -22.24
C VAL A 355 -27.65 -4.15 -23.12
N ALA A 356 -27.06 -5.24 -22.57
CA ALA A 356 -26.94 -6.50 -23.30
C ALA A 356 -28.30 -7.14 -23.61
N LYS A 357 -29.27 -7.06 -22.71
CA LYS A 357 -30.65 -7.51 -22.97
C LYS A 357 -31.32 -6.63 -24.03
N ARG A 358 -31.23 -5.30 -23.90
CA ARG A 358 -31.80 -4.34 -24.86
C ARG A 358 -31.26 -4.56 -26.28
N ASN A 359 -29.98 -4.89 -26.41
CA ASN A 359 -29.30 -5.13 -27.69
C ASN A 359 -29.41 -6.60 -28.17
N GLY A 360 -30.17 -7.44 -27.47
CA GLY A 360 -30.41 -8.83 -27.86
C GLY A 360 -29.20 -9.78 -27.73
N LEU A 361 -28.12 -9.35 -27.07
CA LEU A 361 -26.93 -10.14 -26.80
C LEU A 361 -27.20 -11.24 -25.76
N ILE A 362 -28.16 -11.00 -24.88
CA ILE A 362 -28.66 -11.97 -23.88
C ILE A 362 -30.15 -12.16 -24.14
N LYS A 363 -30.59 -13.41 -24.37
CA LYS A 363 -32.02 -13.72 -24.55
C LYS A 363 -32.77 -13.50 -23.24
N GLU A 364 -33.96 -12.91 -23.26
CA GLU A 364 -34.80 -12.64 -22.09
C GLU A 364 -35.08 -13.90 -21.25
N ASN A 365 -35.28 -15.05 -21.91
CA ASN A 365 -35.58 -16.33 -21.27
C ASN A 365 -34.34 -17.23 -21.14
N SER A 366 -33.10 -16.66 -21.17
CA SER A 366 -31.91 -17.46 -20.97
C SER A 366 -31.86 -18.01 -19.54
N PRO A 367 -31.66 -19.32 -19.37
CA PRO A 367 -31.43 -19.89 -18.03
C PRO A 367 -30.14 -19.41 -17.39
N LEU A 368 -29.23 -18.85 -18.21
CA LEU A 368 -27.92 -18.34 -17.76
C LEU A 368 -28.06 -16.86 -17.40
N THR A 369 -27.99 -16.55 -16.11
CA THR A 369 -28.00 -15.17 -15.60
C THR A 369 -26.58 -14.77 -15.29
N LEU A 370 -26.12 -13.62 -15.86
CA LEU A 370 -24.83 -13.03 -15.53
C LEU A 370 -24.86 -12.47 -14.10
N ARG A 371 -23.99 -12.97 -13.26
CA ARG A 371 -23.76 -12.44 -11.92
C ARG A 371 -22.68 -11.39 -11.91
N GLY A 372 -22.54 -10.67 -10.80
CA GLY A 372 -21.50 -9.68 -10.64
C GLY A 372 -20.08 -10.24 -10.84
N GLU A 373 -19.83 -11.45 -10.33
CA GLU A 373 -18.54 -12.14 -10.52
C GLU A 373 -18.22 -12.43 -11.99
N ASP A 374 -19.23 -12.90 -12.77
CA ASP A 374 -19.06 -13.20 -14.19
C ASP A 374 -18.74 -11.93 -15.00
N VAL A 375 -19.42 -10.83 -14.64
CA VAL A 375 -19.28 -9.53 -15.32
C VAL A 375 -17.92 -8.89 -15.01
N ARG A 376 -17.34 -9.15 -13.84
CA ARG A 376 -16.08 -8.54 -13.41
C ARG A 376 -14.85 -9.43 -13.63
N GLU A 377 -15.01 -10.61 -14.20
CA GLU A 377 -13.89 -11.47 -14.58
C GLU A 377 -13.00 -10.76 -15.63
N GLY A 378 -11.72 -10.62 -15.32
CA GLY A 378 -10.73 -9.93 -16.17
C GLY A 378 -10.86 -8.41 -16.18
N LEU A 379 -11.66 -7.82 -15.29
CA LEU A 379 -11.82 -6.38 -15.17
C LEU A 379 -10.65 -5.76 -14.38
N THR A 380 -9.96 -4.82 -14.99
CA THR A 380 -9.08 -3.86 -14.29
C THR A 380 -9.80 -2.52 -14.21
N SER A 381 -9.94 -1.96 -13.02
CA SER A 381 -10.66 -0.71 -12.82
C SER A 381 -10.10 0.09 -11.65
N VAL A 382 -10.12 1.41 -11.80
CA VAL A 382 -9.80 2.38 -10.77
C VAL A 382 -10.98 3.33 -10.63
N ILE A 383 -11.45 3.53 -9.40
CA ILE A 383 -12.50 4.50 -9.07
C ILE A 383 -11.97 5.53 -8.07
N SER A 384 -12.17 6.79 -8.34
CA SER A 384 -11.86 7.93 -7.47
C SER A 384 -13.12 8.76 -7.25
N VAL A 385 -13.46 8.95 -5.98
CA VAL A 385 -14.59 9.81 -5.57
C VAL A 385 -14.02 11.00 -4.81
N LYS A 386 -14.37 12.22 -5.26
CA LYS A 386 -14.05 13.47 -4.56
C LYS A 386 -15.30 13.99 -3.90
N MET A 387 -15.28 14.23 -2.60
CA MET A 387 -16.44 14.67 -1.83
C MET A 387 -16.03 15.51 -0.60
N ALA A 388 -16.94 16.41 -0.17
CA ALA A 388 -16.64 17.37 0.89
C ALA A 388 -16.60 16.77 2.31
N ASN A 389 -17.35 15.70 2.58
CA ASN A 389 -17.51 15.12 3.92
C ASN A 389 -17.45 13.59 3.89
N PRO A 390 -16.31 12.96 3.60
CA PRO A 390 -16.19 11.52 3.69
C PRO A 390 -16.19 11.07 5.15
N GLN A 391 -16.89 9.98 5.43
CA GLN A 391 -16.93 9.31 6.72
C GLN A 391 -16.24 7.97 6.57
N PHE A 392 -15.09 7.81 7.18
CA PHE A 392 -14.33 6.58 7.14
C PHE A 392 -14.55 5.75 8.41
N GLU A 393 -14.44 4.44 8.27
CA GLU A 393 -14.36 3.53 9.40
C GLU A 393 -12.91 3.56 9.94
N GLY A 394 -12.70 4.26 11.07
CA GLY A 394 -11.39 4.38 11.73
C GLY A 394 -10.43 5.43 11.16
N GLN A 395 -9.31 5.64 11.87
CA GLN A 395 -8.31 6.66 11.56
C GLN A 395 -7.49 6.32 10.30
N THR A 396 -7.28 5.05 10.02
CA THR A 396 -6.53 4.57 8.84
C THR A 396 -7.27 4.74 7.51
N LYS A 397 -8.54 5.21 7.56
CA LYS A 397 -9.38 5.55 6.39
C LYS A 397 -9.56 4.41 5.37
N MET A 398 -9.50 3.17 5.82
CA MET A 398 -9.48 2.00 4.93
C MET A 398 -10.82 1.74 4.24
N ARG A 399 -11.94 2.19 4.79
CA ARG A 399 -13.29 1.97 4.27
C ARG A 399 -14.16 3.21 4.37
N LEU A 400 -14.92 3.50 3.29
CA LEU A 400 -15.91 4.58 3.28
C LEU A 400 -17.26 4.09 3.82
N GLY A 401 -17.80 4.81 4.81
CA GLY A 401 -19.05 4.47 5.50
C GLY A 401 -20.31 5.25 5.06
N ASN A 402 -20.18 6.34 4.28
CA ASN A 402 -21.32 7.18 3.87
C ASN A 402 -22.39 6.38 3.11
N SER A 403 -23.51 6.04 3.72
CA SER A 403 -24.56 5.19 3.12
C SER A 403 -25.18 5.77 1.84
N SER A 404 -25.32 7.10 1.74
CA SER A 404 -25.87 7.77 0.55
C SER A 404 -25.00 7.64 -0.70
N VAL A 405 -23.67 7.49 -0.54
CA VAL A 405 -22.71 7.43 -1.65
C VAL A 405 -22.95 6.23 -2.55
N LYS A 406 -23.38 5.09 -1.98
CA LYS A 406 -23.69 3.89 -2.76
C LYS A 406 -24.69 4.13 -3.87
N GLY A 407 -25.83 4.77 -3.56
CA GLY A 407 -26.88 5.05 -4.53
C GLY A 407 -26.47 6.09 -5.57
N ILE A 408 -25.73 7.12 -5.15
CA ILE A 408 -25.23 8.18 -6.03
C ILE A 408 -24.27 7.59 -7.06
N VAL A 409 -23.25 6.86 -6.59
CA VAL A 409 -22.25 6.22 -7.47
C VAL A 409 -22.91 5.20 -8.40
N ASP A 410 -23.83 4.35 -7.88
CA ASP A 410 -24.56 3.40 -8.71
C ASP A 410 -25.32 4.08 -9.85
N SER A 411 -25.99 5.21 -9.58
CA SER A 411 -26.75 5.94 -10.59
C SER A 411 -25.85 6.61 -11.63
N LEU A 412 -24.79 7.29 -11.20
CA LEU A 412 -23.86 7.99 -12.08
C LEU A 412 -23.12 7.03 -13.02
N VAL A 413 -22.61 5.93 -12.47
CA VAL A 413 -21.88 4.92 -13.25
C VAL A 413 -22.82 4.18 -14.20
N TYR A 414 -24.03 3.82 -13.75
CA TYR A 414 -25.03 3.17 -14.60
C TYR A 414 -25.37 4.02 -15.81
N ALA A 415 -25.62 5.31 -15.61
CA ALA A 415 -25.94 6.25 -16.69
C ALA A 415 -24.77 6.37 -17.69
N ALA A 416 -23.56 6.58 -17.17
CA ALA A 416 -22.36 6.74 -17.99
C ALA A 416 -22.04 5.48 -18.80
N LEU A 417 -22.13 4.29 -18.19
CA LEU A 417 -21.88 3.03 -18.89
C LEU A 417 -22.97 2.72 -19.91
N SER A 418 -24.23 3.04 -19.63
CA SER A 418 -25.32 2.83 -20.58
C SER A 418 -25.12 3.69 -21.82
N GLU A 419 -24.77 4.97 -21.66
CA GLU A 419 -24.42 5.89 -22.74
C GLU A 419 -23.23 5.36 -23.56
N TYR A 420 -22.13 5.01 -22.88
CA TYR A 420 -20.92 4.49 -23.53
C TYR A 420 -21.18 3.23 -24.36
N PHE A 421 -21.96 2.28 -23.83
CA PHE A 421 -22.25 1.02 -24.54
C PHE A 421 -23.23 1.18 -25.69
N ASP A 422 -24.06 2.20 -25.65
CA ASP A 422 -24.91 2.56 -26.81
C ASP A 422 -24.07 3.14 -27.95
N GLU A 423 -23.02 3.90 -27.64
CA GLU A 423 -22.08 4.46 -28.62
C GLU A 423 -21.07 3.42 -29.11
N THR A 424 -20.72 2.43 -28.27
CA THR A 424 -19.68 1.42 -28.56
C THR A 424 -20.18 -0.02 -28.43
N PRO A 425 -21.16 -0.46 -29.25
CA PRO A 425 -21.81 -1.77 -29.11
C PRO A 425 -20.82 -2.94 -29.30
N LYS A 426 -19.74 -2.75 -30.07
CA LYS A 426 -18.69 -3.78 -30.25
C LYS A 426 -17.93 -4.08 -28.96
N VAL A 427 -17.65 -3.05 -28.16
CA VAL A 427 -16.97 -3.22 -26.86
C VAL A 427 -17.88 -3.98 -25.89
N LEU A 428 -19.19 -3.60 -25.85
CA LEU A 428 -20.16 -4.33 -25.06
C LEU A 428 -20.25 -5.80 -25.46
N GLN A 429 -20.26 -6.10 -26.76
CA GLN A 429 -20.32 -7.49 -27.27
C GLN A 429 -19.14 -8.31 -26.72
N ILE A 430 -17.90 -7.78 -26.81
CA ILE A 430 -16.69 -8.46 -26.32
C ILE A 430 -16.80 -8.73 -24.81
N ILE A 431 -17.24 -7.74 -24.04
CA ILE A 431 -17.39 -7.86 -22.59
C ILE A 431 -18.47 -8.91 -22.25
N VAL A 432 -19.60 -8.89 -22.95
CA VAL A 432 -20.68 -9.87 -22.74
C VAL A 432 -20.25 -11.29 -23.10
N GLU A 433 -19.49 -11.47 -24.19
CA GLU A 433 -18.94 -12.77 -24.58
C GLU A 433 -18.00 -13.31 -23.49
N LYS A 434 -17.13 -12.47 -22.93
CA LYS A 434 -16.26 -12.82 -21.78
C LYS A 434 -17.10 -13.23 -20.59
N ALA A 435 -18.09 -12.41 -20.18
CA ALA A 435 -18.96 -12.67 -19.04
C ALA A 435 -19.80 -13.95 -19.22
N LEU A 436 -20.30 -14.23 -20.43
CA LEU A 436 -21.00 -15.48 -20.73
C LEU A 436 -20.08 -16.70 -20.64
N SER A 437 -18.82 -16.58 -21.04
CA SER A 437 -17.81 -17.63 -20.88
C SER A 437 -17.54 -17.90 -19.40
N ALA A 438 -17.38 -16.88 -18.59
CA ALA A 438 -17.23 -16.96 -17.14
C ALA A 438 -18.45 -17.62 -16.48
N ALA A 439 -19.67 -17.21 -16.83
CA ALA A 439 -20.90 -17.80 -16.32
C ALA A 439 -21.04 -19.28 -16.67
N LYS A 440 -20.68 -19.69 -17.89
CA LYS A 440 -20.65 -21.12 -18.29
C LYS A 440 -19.62 -21.91 -17.49
N ALA A 441 -18.43 -21.36 -17.29
CA ALA A 441 -17.38 -21.99 -16.49
C ALA A 441 -17.82 -22.16 -15.03
N ARG A 442 -18.45 -21.15 -14.45
CA ARG A 442 -19.02 -21.20 -13.09
C ARG A 442 -20.13 -22.25 -12.95
N GLU A 443 -21.04 -22.31 -13.92
CA GLU A 443 -22.10 -23.32 -13.91
C GLU A 443 -21.55 -24.74 -14.05
N ALA A 444 -20.58 -24.95 -14.93
CA ALA A 444 -19.89 -26.23 -15.05
C ALA A 444 -19.16 -26.63 -13.77
N ALA A 445 -18.52 -25.66 -13.09
CA ALA A 445 -17.87 -25.87 -11.81
C ALA A 445 -18.90 -26.23 -10.70
N ARG A 446 -20.08 -25.58 -10.70
CA ARG A 446 -21.18 -25.91 -9.78
C ARG A 446 -21.68 -27.30 -10.00
N ASN A 447 -21.96 -27.69 -11.26
CA ASN A 447 -22.44 -29.02 -11.60
C ASN A 447 -21.41 -30.10 -11.23
N ALA A 448 -20.11 -29.85 -11.46
CA ALA A 448 -19.05 -30.76 -11.02
C ALA A 448 -19.00 -30.92 -9.49
N ARG A 449 -19.18 -29.80 -8.74
CA ARG A 449 -19.29 -29.86 -7.27
C ARG A 449 -20.49 -30.62 -6.79
N ASP A 450 -21.66 -30.46 -7.41
CA ASP A 450 -22.89 -31.15 -7.01
C ASP A 450 -22.78 -32.63 -7.34
N LEU A 451 -22.11 -33.01 -8.44
CA LEU A 451 -21.80 -34.41 -8.76
C LEU A 451 -20.80 -35.03 -7.75
N ALA A 452 -19.78 -34.29 -7.37
CA ALA A 452 -18.80 -34.70 -6.34
C ALA A 452 -19.51 -34.88 -4.96
N ARG A 453 -20.39 -33.93 -4.60
CA ARG A 453 -21.22 -34.03 -3.36
C ARG A 453 -22.15 -35.25 -3.37
N ARG A 454 -22.76 -35.58 -4.50
CA ARG A 454 -23.58 -36.78 -4.61
C ARG A 454 -22.78 -38.09 -4.46
N LYS A 455 -21.49 -38.06 -4.89
CA LYS A 455 -20.54 -39.16 -4.66
C LYS A 455 -20.05 -39.23 -3.22
N SER A 456 -19.84 -38.07 -2.56
CA SER A 456 -19.37 -38.02 -1.16
C SER A 456 -20.46 -38.15 -0.11
N SER A 457 -21.75 -38.00 -0.46
CA SER A 457 -22.87 -38.28 0.46
C SER A 457 -23.08 -39.77 0.69
N LEU A 458 -22.42 -40.64 -0.06
CA LEU A 458 -22.32 -42.09 0.15
C LEU A 458 -21.08 -42.51 0.97
N GLU A 459 -20.10 -41.59 1.17
CA GLU A 459 -18.92 -41.77 2.03
C GLU A 459 -18.96 -40.69 3.12
N SER A 460 -19.24 -41.11 4.33
CA SER A 460 -19.46 -40.27 5.53
C SER A 460 -18.42 -39.20 5.80
N SER A 461 -18.93 -38.01 6.19
CA SER A 461 -18.27 -36.96 7.02
C SER A 461 -16.81 -36.61 6.72
N GLY A 462 -16.56 -35.85 5.83
CA GLY A 462 -16.11 -34.61 5.47
C GLY A 462 -14.71 -34.13 5.55
N LEU A 463 -13.77 -34.65 6.30
CA LEU A 463 -12.41 -34.11 6.33
C LEU A 463 -11.49 -34.84 5.34
N PRO A 464 -10.52 -34.13 4.70
CA PRO A 464 -9.57 -34.77 3.80
C PRO A 464 -8.84 -35.92 4.51
N GLY A 465 -8.79 -37.12 3.94
CA GLY A 465 -8.10 -38.26 4.54
C GLY A 465 -6.63 -38.07 4.85
N LYS A 466 -6.00 -37.03 4.28
CA LYS A 466 -4.62 -36.64 4.55
C LYS A 466 -4.47 -35.76 5.80
N LEU A 467 -5.50 -35.05 6.21
CA LEU A 467 -5.47 -34.15 7.36
C LEU A 467 -5.37 -34.96 8.66
N ALA A 468 -4.31 -34.76 9.41
CA ALA A 468 -4.23 -35.18 10.80
C ALA A 468 -4.73 -34.03 11.69
N ASP A 469 -6.02 -34.02 11.99
CA ASP A 469 -6.68 -32.96 12.74
C ASP A 469 -6.27 -32.92 14.22
N CYS A 470 -6.54 -31.80 14.90
CA CYS A 470 -6.40 -31.65 16.34
C CYS A 470 -7.72 -31.88 17.07
N SER A 471 -7.66 -32.04 18.39
CA SER A 471 -8.84 -32.25 19.22
C SER A 471 -9.51 -30.95 19.70
N GLU A 472 -8.80 -29.83 19.68
CA GLU A 472 -9.33 -28.51 20.03
C GLU A 472 -10.40 -28.07 19.00
N ARG A 473 -11.45 -27.44 19.51
CA ARG A 473 -12.58 -26.96 18.71
C ARG A 473 -12.63 -25.45 18.58
N ASP A 474 -11.94 -24.76 19.47
CA ASP A 474 -11.81 -23.30 19.42
C ASP A 474 -10.79 -22.91 18.34
N PRO A 475 -11.21 -22.24 17.24
CA PRO A 475 -10.29 -21.85 16.18
C PRO A 475 -9.15 -20.95 16.65
N ALA A 476 -9.39 -20.10 17.67
CA ALA A 476 -8.38 -19.19 18.21
C ALA A 476 -7.24 -19.93 18.92
N LYS A 477 -7.47 -21.18 19.34
CA LYS A 477 -6.49 -22.03 20.02
C LYS A 477 -5.96 -23.15 19.12
N SER A 478 -6.44 -23.21 17.88
CA SER A 478 -6.14 -24.29 16.93
C SER A 478 -5.20 -23.82 15.84
N GLU A 479 -4.27 -24.67 15.48
CA GLU A 479 -3.26 -24.42 14.46
C GLU A 479 -3.27 -25.50 13.40
N ILE A 480 -3.04 -25.11 12.13
CA ILE A 480 -2.79 -26.05 11.05
C ILE A 480 -1.43 -25.78 10.40
N TYR A 481 -0.61 -26.83 10.32
CA TYR A 481 0.66 -26.78 9.58
C TYR A 481 0.46 -27.39 8.20
N ILE A 482 0.70 -26.61 7.18
CA ILE A 482 0.73 -27.03 5.78
C ILE A 482 2.18 -27.42 5.49
N VAL A 483 2.44 -28.71 5.36
CA VAL A 483 3.80 -29.29 5.33
C VAL A 483 4.12 -29.82 3.94
N GLU A 484 5.33 -29.56 3.47
CA GLU A 484 5.81 -30.09 2.20
C GLU A 484 6.16 -31.58 2.30
N GLY A 485 5.48 -32.38 1.48
CA GLY A 485 5.74 -33.82 1.34
C GLY A 485 5.27 -34.72 2.47
N ASP A 486 5.16 -36.00 2.16
CA ASP A 486 4.72 -37.02 3.12
C ASP A 486 5.78 -37.34 4.18
N SER A 487 7.07 -37.17 3.88
CA SER A 487 8.18 -37.45 4.82
C SER A 487 8.18 -36.45 5.97
N ALA A 488 8.29 -35.14 5.66
CA ALA A 488 8.23 -34.09 6.68
C ALA A 488 6.85 -34.08 7.39
N GLY A 489 5.75 -34.35 6.64
CA GLY A 489 4.43 -34.56 7.22
C GLY A 489 4.38 -35.71 8.23
N GLY A 490 5.14 -36.79 8.04
CA GLY A 490 5.28 -37.89 8.99
C GLY A 490 5.96 -37.49 10.28
N SER A 491 7.12 -36.81 10.19
CA SER A 491 7.84 -36.26 11.36
C SER A 491 6.98 -35.25 12.13
N ALA A 492 6.32 -34.34 11.41
CA ALA A 492 5.44 -33.34 12.01
C ALA A 492 4.22 -34.00 12.73
N LYS A 493 3.60 -35.03 12.14
CA LYS A 493 2.51 -35.77 12.78
C LYS A 493 2.93 -36.49 14.07
N GLN A 494 4.18 -36.94 14.16
CA GLN A 494 4.72 -37.57 15.35
C GLN A 494 5.11 -36.56 16.43
N GLY A 495 5.71 -35.42 16.01
CA GLY A 495 6.22 -34.37 16.92
C GLY A 495 5.16 -33.43 17.47
N ARG A 496 4.00 -33.27 16.81
CA ARG A 496 2.98 -32.27 17.16
C ARG A 496 2.32 -32.50 18.51
N ASP A 497 1.80 -31.45 19.11
CA ASP A 497 0.77 -31.59 20.14
C ASP A 497 -0.60 -31.83 19.48
N ARG A 498 -1.13 -33.04 19.64
CA ARG A 498 -2.42 -33.46 19.05
C ARG A 498 -3.62 -32.71 19.61
N LYS A 499 -3.43 -31.99 20.70
CA LYS A 499 -4.51 -31.22 21.32
C LYS A 499 -4.92 -30.05 20.43
N PHE A 500 -3.98 -29.26 19.94
CA PHE A 500 -4.25 -28.01 19.23
C PHE A 500 -3.58 -27.87 17.85
N GLN A 501 -2.66 -28.81 17.48
CA GLN A 501 -1.94 -28.74 16.21
C GLN A 501 -2.45 -29.79 15.21
N ALA A 502 -2.90 -29.34 14.05
CA ALA A 502 -3.26 -30.17 12.90
C ALA A 502 -2.14 -30.16 11.86
N ILE A 503 -1.97 -31.27 11.13
CA ILE A 503 -0.96 -31.40 10.07
C ILE A 503 -1.64 -31.77 8.76
N LEU A 504 -1.34 -30.99 7.71
CA LEU A 504 -1.78 -31.23 6.34
C LEU A 504 -0.57 -31.37 5.42
N PRO A 505 -0.15 -32.57 5.05
CA PRO A 505 0.92 -32.77 4.09
C PRO A 505 0.42 -32.48 2.65
N LEU A 506 1.21 -31.74 1.88
CA LEU A 506 0.99 -31.49 0.47
C LEU A 506 1.82 -32.47 -0.38
N ARG A 507 1.26 -32.98 -1.46
CA ARG A 507 1.99 -33.83 -2.42
C ARG A 507 2.58 -33.00 -3.55
N GLY A 508 3.76 -32.40 -3.30
CA GLY A 508 4.47 -31.61 -4.30
C GLY A 508 3.90 -30.22 -4.53
N LYS A 509 4.25 -29.62 -5.66
CA LYS A 509 3.87 -28.26 -6.03
C LYS A 509 2.37 -28.17 -6.30
N ILE A 510 1.69 -27.27 -5.61
CA ILE A 510 0.27 -26.98 -5.89
C ILE A 510 0.10 -26.24 -7.22
N LEU A 511 -1.13 -26.22 -7.72
CA LEU A 511 -1.47 -25.49 -8.94
C LEU A 511 -1.16 -23.99 -8.78
N ASN A 512 -0.48 -23.42 -9.78
CA ASN A 512 -0.30 -21.97 -9.86
C ASN A 512 -1.63 -21.30 -10.24
N VAL A 513 -2.28 -20.70 -9.24
CA VAL A 513 -3.61 -20.09 -9.39
C VAL A 513 -3.59 -18.77 -10.18
N GLU A 514 -2.43 -18.15 -10.34
CA GLU A 514 -2.26 -16.95 -11.18
C GLU A 514 -2.38 -17.26 -12.68
N LYS A 515 -2.05 -18.50 -13.06
CA LYS A 515 -2.10 -18.97 -14.47
C LYS A 515 -3.36 -19.75 -14.80
N ALA A 516 -4.06 -20.26 -13.79
CA ALA A 516 -5.16 -21.20 -13.95
C ALA A 516 -6.52 -20.50 -13.83
N GLY A 517 -7.47 -20.88 -14.68
CA GLY A 517 -8.86 -20.42 -14.53
C GLY A 517 -9.54 -21.11 -13.34
N GLU A 518 -10.56 -20.46 -12.77
CA GLU A 518 -11.28 -20.91 -11.55
C GLU A 518 -11.76 -22.37 -11.63
N HIS A 519 -12.22 -22.79 -12.80
CA HIS A 519 -12.64 -24.17 -13.04
C HIS A 519 -11.51 -25.20 -12.81
N GLN A 520 -10.27 -24.87 -13.21
CA GLN A 520 -9.11 -25.75 -13.02
C GLN A 520 -8.69 -25.79 -11.55
N ILE A 521 -8.76 -24.63 -10.88
CA ILE A 521 -8.46 -24.47 -9.47
C ILE A 521 -9.41 -25.33 -8.63
N LEU A 522 -10.71 -25.25 -8.90
CA LEU A 522 -11.74 -26.03 -8.21
C LEU A 522 -11.71 -27.53 -8.50
N LYS A 523 -11.09 -27.97 -9.61
CA LYS A 523 -10.87 -29.39 -9.93
C LYS A 523 -9.58 -29.95 -9.32
N ASN A 524 -8.66 -29.10 -8.92
CA ASN A 524 -7.38 -29.56 -8.36
C ASN A 524 -7.58 -30.15 -6.95
N ALA A 525 -7.17 -31.40 -6.78
CA ALA A 525 -7.39 -32.14 -5.55
C ALA A 525 -6.66 -31.54 -4.33
N GLU A 526 -5.45 -30.99 -4.51
CA GLU A 526 -4.68 -30.39 -3.42
C GLU A 526 -5.33 -29.06 -2.98
N ILE A 527 -5.80 -28.24 -3.94
CA ILE A 527 -6.54 -27.01 -3.63
C ILE A 527 -7.87 -27.31 -2.92
N GLN A 528 -8.61 -28.33 -3.37
CA GLN A 528 -9.84 -28.76 -2.68
C GLN A 528 -9.55 -29.22 -1.25
N THR A 529 -8.45 -29.93 -1.06
CA THR A 529 -8.00 -30.38 0.26
C THR A 529 -7.69 -29.20 1.18
N LEU A 530 -6.99 -28.18 0.68
CA LEU A 530 -6.72 -26.94 1.43
C LEU A 530 -8.01 -26.22 1.82
N ILE A 531 -8.93 -26.00 0.87
CA ILE A 531 -10.22 -25.33 1.11
C ILE A 531 -11.04 -26.08 2.17
N SER A 532 -11.09 -27.41 2.07
CA SER A 532 -11.85 -28.25 3.00
C SER A 532 -11.21 -28.28 4.40
N ALA A 533 -9.88 -28.29 4.49
CA ALA A 533 -9.17 -28.30 5.76
C ALA A 533 -9.34 -26.95 6.51
N ILE A 534 -9.20 -25.82 5.81
CA ILE A 534 -9.33 -24.48 6.39
C ILE A 534 -10.78 -24.17 6.76
N GLY A 535 -11.76 -24.58 5.94
CA GLY A 535 -13.19 -24.50 6.25
C GLY A 535 -13.90 -23.22 5.81
N THR A 536 -13.18 -22.20 5.33
CA THR A 536 -13.74 -20.88 4.97
C THR A 536 -14.51 -20.85 3.65
N GLY A 537 -14.34 -21.85 2.79
CA GLY A 537 -14.77 -21.77 1.39
C GLY A 537 -13.89 -20.85 0.57
N ILE A 538 -14.29 -20.54 -0.67
CA ILE A 538 -13.64 -19.58 -1.57
C ILE A 538 -14.66 -18.82 -2.42
N GLY A 539 -14.27 -17.68 -3.01
CA GLY A 539 -15.12 -16.84 -3.86
C GLY A 539 -16.33 -16.29 -3.08
N GLU A 540 -17.53 -16.31 -3.67
CA GLU A 540 -18.75 -15.81 -3.02
C GLU A 540 -19.13 -16.51 -1.69
N LYS A 541 -18.61 -17.70 -1.45
CA LYS A 541 -18.88 -18.47 -0.22
C LYS A 541 -17.75 -18.36 0.79
N PHE A 542 -16.80 -17.52 0.52
CA PHE A 542 -15.71 -17.27 1.46
C PHE A 542 -16.25 -16.53 2.69
N ASP A 543 -15.98 -17.10 3.84
CA ASP A 543 -16.37 -16.57 5.13
C ASP A 543 -15.22 -16.81 6.12
N ALA A 544 -14.54 -15.75 6.50
CA ALA A 544 -13.39 -15.83 7.40
C ALA A 544 -13.75 -16.30 8.81
N GLU A 545 -14.97 -16.00 9.27
CA GLU A 545 -15.46 -16.44 10.60
C GLU A 545 -15.61 -17.96 10.71
N ARG A 546 -15.69 -18.65 9.58
CA ARG A 546 -15.76 -20.12 9.51
C ARG A 546 -14.40 -20.79 9.48
N ALA A 547 -13.31 -20.04 9.60
CA ALA A 547 -11.96 -20.58 9.69
C ALA A 547 -11.87 -21.56 10.88
N ARG A 548 -11.36 -22.75 10.60
CA ARG A 548 -11.18 -23.78 11.63
C ARG A 548 -9.92 -23.57 12.47
N TYR A 549 -9.00 -22.77 11.98
CA TYR A 549 -7.70 -22.48 12.61
C TYR A 549 -7.38 -20.99 12.43
N HIS A 550 -7.02 -20.33 13.51
CA HIS A 550 -6.53 -18.95 13.46
C HIS A 550 -5.00 -18.85 13.32
N HIS A 551 -4.30 -20.01 13.34
CA HIS A 551 -2.89 -20.09 12.98
C HIS A 551 -2.74 -21.07 11.81
N ILE A 552 -2.56 -20.53 10.60
CA ILE A 552 -2.35 -21.30 9.38
C ILE A 552 -0.86 -21.15 9.04
N VAL A 553 -0.08 -22.18 9.35
CA VAL A 553 1.38 -22.13 9.30
C VAL A 553 1.89 -22.84 8.05
N ILE A 554 2.55 -22.12 7.17
CA ILE A 554 3.25 -22.67 6.00
C ILE A 554 4.63 -23.15 6.46
N MET A 555 4.90 -24.44 6.34
CA MET A 555 6.13 -25.08 6.75
C MET A 555 6.73 -25.88 5.58
N THR A 556 7.67 -25.28 4.88
CA THR A 556 8.34 -25.81 3.68
C THR A 556 9.84 -25.96 3.92
N ASP A 557 10.47 -26.80 3.10
CA ASP A 557 11.92 -26.99 3.11
C ASP A 557 12.67 -25.67 2.83
N ALA A 558 13.92 -25.59 3.29
CA ALA A 558 14.78 -24.42 3.14
C ALA A 558 15.48 -24.36 1.77
N ASP A 559 15.02 -25.13 0.79
CA ASP A 559 15.56 -25.20 -0.55
C ASP A 559 14.72 -24.39 -1.59
N VAL A 560 15.14 -24.42 -2.86
CA VAL A 560 14.48 -23.69 -3.94
C VAL A 560 13.08 -24.21 -4.23
N ASP A 561 12.82 -25.51 -4.02
CA ASP A 561 11.51 -26.12 -4.24
C ASP A 561 10.53 -25.73 -3.13
N GLY A 562 10.98 -25.75 -1.87
CA GLY A 562 10.21 -25.25 -0.73
C GLY A 562 9.90 -23.77 -0.83
N ALA A 563 10.84 -22.94 -1.28
CA ALA A 563 10.60 -21.53 -1.57
C ALA A 563 9.53 -21.35 -2.65
N HIS A 564 9.54 -22.17 -3.69
CA HIS A 564 8.52 -22.14 -4.75
C HIS A 564 7.14 -22.59 -4.23
N ILE A 565 7.06 -23.66 -3.44
CA ILE A 565 5.79 -24.13 -2.83
C ILE A 565 5.21 -23.04 -1.92
N ARG A 566 6.04 -22.40 -1.09
CA ARG A 566 5.65 -21.28 -0.25
C ARG A 566 5.07 -20.13 -1.07
N THR A 567 5.72 -19.76 -2.19
CA THR A 567 5.23 -18.71 -3.08
C THR A 567 3.90 -19.09 -3.73
N LEU A 568 3.70 -20.34 -4.14
CA LEU A 568 2.42 -20.82 -4.68
C LEU A 568 1.30 -20.77 -3.63
N LEU A 569 1.58 -21.15 -2.38
CA LEU A 569 0.63 -21.06 -1.28
C LEU A 569 0.27 -19.61 -0.96
N LEU A 570 1.26 -18.71 -0.89
CA LEU A 570 1.02 -17.28 -0.68
C LEU A 570 0.17 -16.70 -1.81
N THR A 571 0.43 -17.08 -3.07
CA THR A 571 -0.38 -16.67 -4.23
C THR A 571 -1.82 -17.14 -4.06
N PHE A 572 -2.04 -18.40 -3.61
CA PHE A 572 -3.37 -18.94 -3.36
C PHE A 572 -4.10 -18.18 -2.25
N PHE A 573 -3.47 -17.96 -1.10
CA PHE A 573 -4.06 -17.18 0.00
C PHE A 573 -4.36 -15.75 -0.41
N TYR A 574 -3.43 -15.08 -1.10
CA TYR A 574 -3.63 -13.71 -1.56
C TYR A 574 -4.80 -13.58 -2.54
N ARG A 575 -4.92 -14.50 -3.52
CA ARG A 575 -5.97 -14.42 -4.54
C ARG A 575 -7.36 -14.87 -4.07
N TYR A 576 -7.42 -15.85 -3.19
CA TYR A 576 -8.68 -16.52 -2.85
C TYR A 576 -9.09 -16.43 -1.39
N MET A 577 -8.20 -16.07 -0.50
CA MET A 577 -8.43 -16.03 0.95
C MET A 577 -7.75 -14.82 1.60
N LEU A 578 -7.72 -13.67 0.92
CA LEU A 578 -7.01 -12.44 1.37
C LEU A 578 -7.40 -12.02 2.79
N LYS A 579 -8.69 -12.13 3.15
CA LYS A 579 -9.16 -11.79 4.50
C LYS A 579 -8.53 -12.62 5.62
N LEU A 580 -8.01 -13.83 5.35
CA LEU A 580 -7.24 -14.57 6.34
C LEU A 580 -5.85 -13.97 6.59
N ILE A 581 -5.26 -13.36 5.57
CA ILE A 581 -4.00 -12.60 5.72
C ILE A 581 -4.28 -11.31 6.48
N GLU A 582 -5.33 -10.57 6.11
CA GLU A 582 -5.75 -9.33 6.76
C GLU A 582 -6.13 -9.56 8.25
N ALA A 583 -6.75 -10.70 8.56
CA ALA A 583 -7.04 -11.12 9.94
C ALA A 583 -5.80 -11.59 10.71
N GLY A 584 -4.63 -11.68 10.05
CA GLY A 584 -3.38 -12.10 10.68
C GLY A 584 -3.29 -13.60 10.96
N TYR A 585 -4.02 -14.45 10.24
CA TYR A 585 -4.06 -15.87 10.52
C TYR A 585 -3.01 -16.69 9.76
N VAL A 586 -2.30 -16.11 8.80
CA VAL A 586 -1.33 -16.81 7.96
C VAL A 586 0.10 -16.54 8.43
N TYR A 587 0.86 -17.61 8.64
CA TYR A 587 2.23 -17.56 9.15
C TYR A 587 3.17 -18.42 8.31
N ILE A 588 4.46 -18.08 8.34
CA ILE A 588 5.56 -18.87 7.78
C ILE A 588 6.43 -19.35 8.95
N ALA A 589 6.57 -20.66 9.09
CA ALA A 589 7.50 -21.23 10.06
C ALA A 589 8.95 -20.94 9.67
N GLN A 590 9.78 -20.69 10.66
CA GLN A 590 11.21 -20.44 10.50
C GLN A 590 11.99 -21.62 11.16
N PRO A 591 12.18 -22.75 10.48
CA PRO A 591 13.01 -23.82 11.02
C PRO A 591 14.48 -23.39 11.06
N PRO A 592 15.32 -23.95 11.96
CA PRO A 592 16.74 -23.65 12.00
C PRO A 592 17.46 -24.18 10.75
N LEU A 593 18.46 -23.43 10.28
CA LEU A 593 19.28 -23.81 9.13
C LEU A 593 20.44 -24.73 9.55
N PHE A 594 20.93 -24.60 10.78
CA PHE A 594 22.09 -25.36 11.26
C PHE A 594 21.83 -25.92 12.65
N ARG A 595 22.36 -27.12 12.86
CA ARG A 595 22.59 -27.72 14.19
C ARG A 595 24.06 -27.78 14.47
N ILE A 596 24.47 -27.21 15.58
CA ILE A 596 25.87 -27.22 16.07
C ILE A 596 25.89 -28.07 17.32
N SER A 597 26.70 -29.12 17.34
CA SER A 597 26.80 -30.04 18.47
C SER A 597 28.23 -30.25 18.93
N LYS A 598 28.39 -30.33 20.26
CA LYS A 598 29.66 -30.70 20.89
C LYS A 598 29.40 -31.62 22.08
N GLY A 599 29.67 -32.91 21.90
CA GLY A 599 29.34 -33.92 22.89
C GLY A 599 27.81 -34.05 23.10
N LYS A 600 27.31 -33.62 24.27
CA LYS A 600 25.87 -33.63 24.61
C LYS A 600 25.20 -32.27 24.44
N GLU A 601 25.98 -31.21 24.19
CA GLU A 601 25.45 -29.88 24.01
C GLU A 601 25.07 -29.66 22.54
N GLU A 602 23.83 -29.21 22.28
CA GLU A 602 23.32 -28.93 20.96
C GLU A 602 22.76 -27.50 20.94
N LYS A 603 23.06 -26.76 19.86
CA LYS A 603 22.48 -25.43 19.59
C LYS A 603 21.96 -25.36 18.17
N TYR A 604 20.81 -24.75 18.02
CA TYR A 604 20.16 -24.51 16.71
C TYR A 604 20.37 -23.06 16.31
N VAL A 605 20.67 -22.83 15.02
CA VAL A 605 21.00 -21.51 14.48
C VAL A 605 20.17 -21.26 13.23
N TYR A 606 19.63 -20.07 13.15
CA TYR A 606 18.67 -19.68 12.12
C TYR A 606 19.28 -18.86 10.98
N LYS A 607 20.47 -18.27 11.20
CA LYS A 607 21.17 -17.46 10.20
C LYS A 607 22.63 -17.93 10.04
N GLU A 608 23.14 -17.84 8.82
CA GLU A 608 24.51 -18.28 8.52
C GLU A 608 25.57 -17.44 9.27
N ALA A 609 25.32 -16.13 9.43
CA ALA A 609 26.20 -15.25 10.19
C ALA A 609 26.31 -15.66 11.68
N GLU A 610 25.25 -16.20 12.28
CA GLU A 610 25.23 -16.65 13.66
C GLU A 610 25.99 -17.96 13.85
N MET A 611 26.03 -18.80 12.80
CA MET A 611 26.67 -20.12 12.84
C MET A 611 28.17 -20.01 13.22
N GLN A 612 28.89 -19.06 12.63
CA GLN A 612 30.31 -18.84 12.92
C GLN A 612 30.54 -18.41 14.37
N VAL A 613 29.70 -17.49 14.88
CA VAL A 613 29.79 -16.98 16.26
C VAL A 613 29.48 -18.07 17.27
N VAL A 614 28.43 -18.85 17.06
CA VAL A 614 28.04 -19.95 17.96
C VAL A 614 29.06 -21.08 17.91
N SER A 615 29.56 -21.45 16.73
CA SER A 615 30.61 -22.45 16.57
C SER A 615 31.89 -22.06 17.31
N ALA A 616 32.33 -20.79 17.18
CA ALA A 616 33.47 -20.27 17.89
C ALA A 616 33.27 -20.27 19.43
N SER A 617 32.07 -19.95 19.91
CA SER A 617 31.74 -19.95 21.34
C SER A 617 31.77 -21.34 21.97
N MET A 618 31.49 -22.38 21.19
CA MET A 618 31.57 -23.80 21.65
C MET A 618 33.01 -24.36 21.58
N GLY A 619 33.97 -23.64 20.99
CA GLY A 619 35.39 -23.96 20.88
C GLY A 619 35.71 -24.83 19.66
N GLU A 620 36.91 -24.60 19.06
CA GLU A 620 37.29 -25.11 17.74
C GLU A 620 37.46 -26.65 17.64
N LYS A 621 37.66 -27.37 18.73
CA LYS A 621 37.86 -28.83 18.69
C LYS A 621 36.60 -29.59 19.09
N GLY A 622 36.17 -30.53 18.22
CA GLY A 622 35.07 -31.46 18.53
C GLY A 622 33.67 -30.89 18.28
N VAL A 623 33.57 -29.78 17.59
CA VAL A 623 32.28 -29.21 17.14
C VAL A 623 31.89 -29.86 15.81
N SER A 624 30.68 -30.37 15.72
CA SER A 624 30.03 -30.84 14.49
C SER A 624 28.94 -29.86 14.07
N VAL A 625 28.98 -29.42 12.81
CA VAL A 625 27.97 -28.53 12.22
C VAL A 625 27.22 -29.35 11.18
N GLN A 626 25.91 -29.47 11.34
CA GLN A 626 24.98 -30.05 10.38
C GLN A 626 24.10 -28.95 9.78
N ARG A 627 24.11 -28.83 8.45
CA ARG A 627 23.14 -27.96 7.73
C ARG A 627 21.92 -28.79 7.40
N TYR A 628 20.73 -28.26 7.72
CA TYR A 628 19.47 -28.84 7.30
C TYR A 628 19.08 -28.28 5.94
N LYS A 629 18.89 -29.15 4.95
CA LYS A 629 18.40 -28.79 3.62
C LYS A 629 16.88 -28.95 3.52
N GLY A 630 16.28 -29.84 4.33
CA GLY A 630 14.86 -30.07 4.36
C GLY A 630 14.36 -30.53 5.73
N LEU A 631 13.08 -30.32 5.98
CA LEU A 631 12.38 -30.72 7.21
C LEU A 631 12.38 -32.25 7.41
N GLY A 632 12.48 -33.02 6.33
CA GLY A 632 12.59 -34.48 6.36
C GLY A 632 13.89 -34.99 6.98
N GLU A 633 14.91 -34.15 7.12
CA GLU A 633 16.17 -34.48 7.81
C GLU A 633 16.07 -34.35 9.34
N MET A 634 14.99 -33.72 9.84
CA MET A 634 14.73 -33.56 11.27
C MET A 634 13.85 -34.71 11.77
N ASN A 635 14.22 -35.27 12.91
CA ASN A 635 13.33 -36.20 13.60
C ASN A 635 12.18 -35.45 14.29
N ALA A 636 11.16 -36.19 14.74
CA ALA A 636 9.96 -35.62 15.34
C ALA A 636 10.23 -34.70 16.55
N GLN A 637 11.20 -35.10 17.42
CA GLN A 637 11.57 -34.31 18.58
C GLN A 637 12.29 -33.01 18.20
N GLN A 638 13.23 -33.06 17.26
CA GLN A 638 13.94 -31.88 16.77
C GLN A 638 12.97 -30.89 16.13
N LEU A 639 12.00 -31.37 15.36
CA LEU A 639 11.00 -30.53 14.73
C LEU A 639 10.08 -29.86 15.76
N TRP A 640 9.72 -30.61 16.83
CA TRP A 640 9.00 -30.02 17.96
C TRP A 640 9.83 -28.96 18.64
N ASP A 641 11.01 -29.28 19.13
CA ASP A 641 11.85 -28.42 19.97
C ASP A 641 12.30 -27.12 19.28
N THR A 642 12.25 -27.05 17.94
CA THR A 642 12.77 -25.91 17.19
C THR A 642 11.70 -25.12 16.42
N THR A 643 10.62 -25.79 16.02
CA THR A 643 9.70 -25.21 15.01
C THR A 643 8.22 -25.30 15.39
N MET A 644 7.83 -26.24 16.27
CA MET A 644 6.41 -26.47 16.58
C MET A 644 6.03 -26.10 18.02
N ASP A 645 6.97 -26.16 18.98
CA ASP A 645 6.71 -25.79 20.36
C ASP A 645 6.39 -24.28 20.49
N PRO A 646 5.22 -23.91 20.99
CA PRO A 646 4.79 -22.52 21.15
C PRO A 646 5.76 -21.64 21.96
N GLU A 647 6.55 -22.21 22.86
CA GLU A 647 7.46 -21.44 23.72
C GLU A 647 8.78 -21.06 23.04
N VAL A 648 9.20 -21.77 22.00
CA VAL A 648 10.52 -21.57 21.36
C VAL A 648 10.45 -21.31 19.87
N ARG A 649 9.36 -21.64 19.19
CA ARG A 649 9.21 -21.51 17.74
C ARG A 649 9.24 -20.04 17.29
N VAL A 650 9.75 -19.83 16.08
CA VAL A 650 9.76 -18.53 15.44
C VAL A 650 8.82 -18.58 14.23
N PHE A 651 7.80 -17.71 14.23
CA PHE A 651 6.91 -17.52 13.09
C PHE A 651 7.08 -16.12 12.51
N ARG A 652 6.97 -16.03 11.19
CA ARG A 652 6.81 -14.77 10.48
C ARG A 652 5.35 -14.67 10.04
N GLN A 653 4.63 -13.68 10.58
CA GLN A 653 3.27 -13.38 10.14
C GLN A 653 3.30 -12.82 8.72
N VAL A 654 2.35 -13.26 7.89
CA VAL A 654 2.19 -12.75 6.53
C VAL A 654 1.27 -11.54 6.58
N THR A 655 1.75 -10.41 6.07
CA THR A 655 0.99 -9.16 5.99
C THR A 655 0.99 -8.66 4.55
N VAL A 656 -0.02 -7.87 4.18
CA VAL A 656 -0.08 -7.15 2.92
C VAL A 656 0.03 -5.66 3.23
N GLU A 657 1.16 -5.07 2.93
CA GLU A 657 1.43 -3.66 3.20
C GLU A 657 0.82 -2.77 2.14
N ASP A 658 1.02 -3.12 0.87
CA ASP A 658 0.39 -2.47 -0.28
C ASP A 658 -0.26 -3.51 -1.20
N ALA A 659 -1.57 -3.35 -1.45
CA ALA A 659 -2.31 -4.30 -2.28
C ALA A 659 -1.93 -4.21 -3.77
N MET A 660 -1.52 -3.03 -4.25
CA MET A 660 -1.07 -2.86 -5.63
C MET A 660 0.29 -3.50 -5.84
N GLU A 661 1.24 -3.22 -4.94
CA GLU A 661 2.58 -3.79 -4.98
C GLU A 661 2.53 -5.31 -4.88
N ALA A 662 1.78 -5.86 -3.91
CA ALA A 662 1.58 -7.29 -3.78
C ALA A 662 0.97 -7.89 -5.05
N ASN A 663 -0.03 -7.23 -5.65
CA ASN A 663 -0.63 -7.68 -6.91
C ASN A 663 0.39 -7.68 -8.06
N GLU A 664 1.22 -6.64 -8.16
CA GLU A 664 2.26 -6.55 -9.19
C GLU A 664 3.33 -7.61 -9.00
N ILE A 665 3.82 -7.82 -7.79
CA ILE A 665 4.82 -8.85 -7.47
C ILE A 665 4.29 -10.25 -7.81
N PHE A 666 3.06 -10.60 -7.40
CA PHE A 666 2.48 -11.89 -7.76
C PHE A 666 2.32 -12.04 -9.28
N ARG A 667 1.92 -10.99 -9.99
CA ARG A 667 1.83 -11.00 -11.47
C ARG A 667 3.19 -11.21 -12.13
N ILE A 668 4.22 -10.52 -11.67
CA ILE A 668 5.59 -10.65 -12.20
C ILE A 668 6.13 -12.06 -11.93
N LEU A 669 6.08 -12.51 -10.69
CA LEU A 669 6.70 -13.76 -10.28
C LEU A 669 5.91 -14.98 -10.72
N MET A 670 4.58 -14.94 -10.65
CA MET A 670 3.70 -16.10 -10.82
C MET A 670 2.87 -16.04 -12.11
N GLY A 671 2.81 -14.90 -12.79
CA GLY A 671 2.06 -14.70 -14.04
C GLY A 671 2.63 -15.44 -15.25
N LYS A 672 1.99 -15.26 -16.40
CA LYS A 672 2.35 -15.92 -17.67
C LYS A 672 3.59 -15.31 -18.33
N ASP A 673 3.88 -14.03 -18.07
CA ASP A 673 4.96 -13.29 -18.70
C ASP A 673 6.34 -13.70 -18.14
N VAL A 674 7.16 -14.26 -19.03
CA VAL A 674 8.51 -14.75 -18.67
C VAL A 674 9.51 -13.60 -18.65
N GLU A 675 9.33 -12.59 -19.52
CA GLU A 675 10.30 -11.50 -19.67
C GLU A 675 10.27 -10.56 -18.47
N MET A 676 9.08 -10.24 -17.94
CA MET A 676 8.94 -9.49 -16.70
C MET A 676 9.66 -10.17 -15.55
N ARG A 677 9.45 -11.47 -15.39
CA ARG A 677 10.11 -12.25 -14.33
C ARG A 677 11.63 -12.24 -14.50
N LYS A 678 12.12 -12.38 -15.74
CA LYS A 678 13.55 -12.30 -16.05
C LYS A 678 14.11 -10.93 -15.66
N ASN A 679 13.43 -9.85 -16.04
CA ASN A 679 13.85 -8.48 -15.74
C ASN A 679 13.85 -8.21 -14.23
N PHE A 680 12.85 -8.71 -13.51
CA PHE A 680 12.81 -8.64 -12.05
C PHE A 680 14.02 -9.37 -11.41
N ILE A 681 14.28 -10.62 -11.82
CA ILE A 681 15.41 -11.40 -11.34
C ILE A 681 16.75 -10.69 -11.62
N VAL A 682 16.93 -10.12 -12.81
CA VAL A 682 18.17 -9.39 -13.17
C VAL A 682 18.34 -8.14 -12.29
N ARG A 683 17.26 -7.39 -12.05
CA ARG A 683 17.29 -6.17 -11.23
C ARG A 683 17.68 -6.47 -9.79
N HIS A 684 17.10 -7.52 -9.20
CA HIS A 684 17.28 -7.90 -7.80
C HIS A 684 18.38 -8.97 -7.60
N ALA A 685 19.16 -9.30 -8.64
CA ALA A 685 20.20 -10.34 -8.55
C ALA A 685 21.29 -10.05 -7.50
N LYS A 686 21.56 -8.78 -7.19
CA LYS A 686 22.53 -8.35 -6.18
C LYS A 686 22.03 -8.51 -4.74
N GLU A 687 20.73 -8.60 -4.55
CA GLU A 687 20.09 -8.74 -3.23
C GLU A 687 20.02 -10.18 -2.75
N VAL A 688 20.26 -11.12 -3.66
CA VAL A 688 20.23 -12.56 -3.34
C VAL A 688 21.44 -12.92 -2.48
N THR A 689 21.18 -13.23 -1.22
CA THR A 689 22.19 -13.62 -0.24
C THR A 689 22.40 -15.14 -0.12
N ASN A 690 21.42 -15.95 -0.56
CA ASN A 690 21.44 -17.41 -0.44
C ASN A 690 21.22 -18.05 -1.83
N LEU A 691 22.28 -18.12 -2.61
CA LEU A 691 22.31 -18.96 -3.82
C LEU A 691 22.70 -20.39 -3.39
N ASP A 692 21.79 -21.35 -3.57
CA ASP A 692 22.09 -22.77 -3.47
C ASP A 692 22.76 -23.18 -4.80
N ILE A 693 24.11 -23.06 -4.85
CA ILE A 693 24.95 -23.41 -6.01
C ILE A 693 25.50 -24.81 -5.80
#